data_79298a6dc5a215373b5a290170e6b1ed
#
_entry.id   79298a6dc5a215373b5a290170e6b1ed
#
_cell.length_a   1.000
_cell.length_b   1.000
_cell.length_c   1.000
_cell.angle_alpha   90.00
_cell.angle_beta   90.00
_cell.angle_gamma   90.00
#
_symmetry.space_group_name_H-M   'P 1'
#
loop_
_entity.id
_entity.type
_entity.pdbx_description
1 polymer ?
#
loop_
_entity_poly.entity_id
_entity_poly.type
_entity_poly.pdbx_seq_one_letter_code
_entity_poly.pdbx_strand_id
1 'polypeptide(L)'
;MKKKITFLLMFVLSLSISSAQNTFRFGTSATPEGKTLLVDSKGLILDGKHIIPVMGEIHYSRVPESEWRREIRKMKAGGINIISTYIFWIHHEPEEGKWNWSGNHNLRRFVRICAEENVMLVLRLGPFCHGEVYQGGIPSWVHEKAGQNPKYKIRARTPGFLEDCTKLYNTIFAQVNGLLWKDGGPVVGVQIENESRGPWDYLESLKNIAVKAGFDVPFYTRTGWPALRGKEIFGQLLPLYGDYADGFWDRKLEDMPGSYADAFIMRDKRMSSAIATETFSKEELSEDSPSLSSKLSYPYFTCELGGGMMPAYHRRININGRELKPLVICKLGSGSNLPGYYMYHGGTNPYNPLHTMGETQASPGTNHNDLPHMTYDFQAPLGEVGQVFETPFHEGRFIHQMLTDWGSELLQMNVDSLSRHYARRGAFEFYNDYVRIKNESGTSHVTFKDYRTGGATIDWTTVEPFCKVDDLIYFIEIKGKKPQISVDGKVYTCKLNKQQKAGKLNVCVLSYEKAKTAYKIDGKLLYAKNGGILYKSDSCIVEEVWTKSSVIAATVTEVKKADAPRVVPMGRQAVAAQPVEEDFAKAAVYTINYDTSGMNNYDNLFLRINYRGDVARVYADGRLVADNFWNGKEMWVRMADLVGKKVELKILPLRKDAPVYFQKEQKAMIEATKGDYMLGLDSVEVIERHTLEFNDAF
;
A
#
# COMPACT_ATOMS: atom_id res chain seq x y z
N MET A 1 10.63 -59.08 -17.01
CA MET A 1 10.15 -57.74 -17.41
C MET A 1 9.06 -57.17 -16.50
N LYS A 2 8.07 -57.93 -16.02
CA LYS A 2 6.97 -57.41 -15.16
C LYS A 2 7.42 -56.84 -13.78
N LYS A 3 8.45 -57.40 -13.12
CA LYS A 3 8.95 -56.92 -11.84
C LYS A 3 9.70 -55.57 -11.90
N LYS A 4 10.34 -55.23 -13.02
CA LYS A 4 11.04 -53.92 -13.18
C LYS A 4 10.09 -52.76 -13.46
N ILE A 5 8.94 -53.00 -14.09
CA ILE A 5 7.92 -51.99 -14.37
C ILE A 5 7.18 -51.62 -13.09
N THR A 6 6.90 -52.59 -12.19
CA THR A 6 6.25 -52.32 -10.91
C THR A 6 7.14 -51.50 -9.98
N PHE A 7 8.46 -51.70 -10.01
CA PHE A 7 9.41 -50.92 -9.20
C PHE A 7 9.55 -49.47 -9.72
N LEU A 8 9.52 -49.30 -11.05
CA LEU A 8 9.56 -47.96 -11.67
C LEU A 8 8.28 -47.16 -11.41
N LEU A 9 7.09 -47.81 -11.43
CA LEU A 9 5.83 -47.16 -11.07
C LEU A 9 5.77 -46.78 -9.58
N MET A 10 6.29 -47.62 -8.66
CA MET A 10 6.38 -47.25 -7.24
C MET A 10 7.36 -46.11 -6.99
N PHE A 11 8.47 -46.03 -7.75
CA PHE A 11 9.42 -44.93 -7.60
C PHE A 11 8.88 -43.60 -8.15
N VAL A 12 8.12 -43.64 -9.25
CA VAL A 12 7.43 -42.46 -9.79
C VAL A 12 6.27 -42.01 -8.88
N LEU A 13 5.53 -42.96 -8.28
CA LEU A 13 4.50 -42.63 -7.29
C LEU A 13 5.11 -42.06 -5.97
N SER A 14 6.25 -42.59 -5.53
CA SER A 14 6.91 -42.07 -4.31
C SER A 14 7.51 -40.68 -4.50
N LEU A 15 8.01 -40.34 -5.71
CA LEU A 15 8.46 -38.99 -6.04
C LEU A 15 7.29 -38.02 -6.16
N SER A 16 6.13 -38.45 -6.64
CA SER A 16 4.92 -37.63 -6.70
C SER A 16 4.31 -37.37 -5.32
N ILE A 17 4.44 -38.30 -4.37
CA ILE A 17 3.94 -38.14 -2.99
C ILE A 17 4.86 -37.23 -2.19
N SER A 18 6.18 -37.21 -2.45
CA SER A 18 7.14 -36.34 -1.74
C SER A 18 6.99 -34.87 -2.09
N SER A 19 6.55 -34.51 -3.30
CA SER A 19 6.30 -33.10 -3.67
C SER A 19 4.94 -32.58 -3.21
N ALA A 20 3.97 -33.48 -2.95
CA ALA A 20 2.62 -33.12 -2.51
C ALA A 20 2.53 -32.78 -0.99
N GLN A 21 3.57 -33.10 -0.21
CA GLN A 21 3.55 -32.89 1.24
C GLN A 21 3.90 -31.47 1.71
N ASN A 22 4.41 -30.60 0.82
CA ASN A 22 4.92 -29.27 1.17
C ASN A 22 4.06 -28.09 0.69
N THR A 23 2.96 -28.35 -0.02
CA THR A 23 2.05 -27.28 -0.48
C THR A 23 0.79 -27.23 0.36
N PHE A 24 0.35 -26.01 0.67
CA PHE A 24 -0.95 -25.80 1.30
C PHE A 24 -2.05 -25.94 0.25
N ARG A 25 -3.07 -26.74 0.54
CA ARG A 25 -4.24 -26.90 -0.32
C ARG A 25 -5.33 -25.94 0.10
N PHE A 26 -5.32 -24.75 -0.50
CA PHE A 26 -6.33 -23.73 -0.30
C PHE A 26 -7.09 -23.50 -1.61
N GLY A 27 -8.26 -24.12 -1.72
CA GLY A 27 -9.09 -24.00 -2.91
C GLY A 27 -8.53 -24.72 -4.15
N THR A 28 -9.16 -24.46 -5.28
CA THR A 28 -8.79 -25.01 -6.58
C THR A 28 -7.62 -24.23 -7.18
N SER A 29 -6.48 -24.89 -7.36
CA SER A 29 -5.22 -24.24 -7.76
C SER A 29 -5.07 -24.00 -9.26
N ALA A 30 -5.87 -24.65 -10.11
CA ALA A 30 -5.75 -24.57 -11.57
C ALA A 30 -6.89 -23.77 -12.22
N THR A 31 -6.54 -22.96 -13.23
CA THR A 31 -7.53 -22.32 -14.12
C THR A 31 -8.03 -23.34 -15.16
N PRO A 32 -9.13 -23.02 -15.89
CA PRO A 32 -9.59 -23.87 -17.00
C PRO A 32 -8.54 -24.11 -18.08
N GLU A 33 -7.63 -23.14 -18.30
CA GLU A 33 -6.53 -23.23 -19.26
C GLU A 33 -5.30 -23.98 -18.71
N GLY A 34 -5.37 -24.45 -17.47
CA GLY A 34 -4.31 -25.23 -16.83
C GLY A 34 -3.20 -24.42 -16.15
N LYS A 35 -3.31 -23.10 -16.05
CA LYS A 35 -2.41 -22.29 -15.23
C LYS A 35 -2.58 -22.65 -13.76
N THR A 36 -1.48 -22.79 -13.02
CA THR A 36 -1.54 -23.19 -11.61
C THR A 36 -0.99 -22.13 -10.68
N LEU A 37 -1.66 -21.95 -9.54
CA LEU A 37 -1.19 -21.13 -8.43
C LEU A 37 -1.28 -21.93 -7.13
N LEU A 38 -0.15 -22.12 -6.49
CA LEU A 38 -0.02 -22.86 -5.25
C LEU A 38 0.69 -22.01 -4.21
N VAL A 39 0.59 -22.42 -2.96
CA VAL A 39 1.32 -21.81 -1.83
C VAL A 39 2.01 -22.92 -1.04
N ASP A 40 3.27 -22.69 -0.68
CA ASP A 40 4.00 -23.53 0.27
C ASP A 40 4.66 -22.66 1.36
N SER A 41 5.48 -23.27 2.21
CA SER A 41 6.19 -22.56 3.28
C SER A 41 7.19 -21.51 2.79
N LYS A 42 7.60 -21.59 1.52
CA LYS A 42 8.53 -20.64 0.90
C LYS A 42 7.81 -19.46 0.24
N GLY A 43 6.63 -19.67 -0.36
CA GLY A 43 5.93 -18.61 -1.04
C GLY A 43 4.90 -19.06 -2.06
N LEU A 44 4.61 -18.21 -3.04
CA LEU A 44 3.72 -18.50 -4.15
C LEU A 44 4.46 -19.26 -5.25
N ILE A 45 3.74 -20.23 -5.83
CA ILE A 45 4.22 -21.05 -6.94
C ILE A 45 3.25 -20.83 -8.11
N LEU A 46 3.70 -20.12 -9.13
CA LEU A 46 2.95 -19.88 -10.36
C LEU A 46 3.49 -20.76 -11.47
N ASP A 47 2.64 -21.60 -12.05
CA ASP A 47 3.01 -22.55 -13.12
C ASP A 47 4.27 -23.38 -12.79
N GLY A 48 4.31 -23.89 -11.56
CA GLY A 48 5.42 -24.71 -11.05
C GLY A 48 6.68 -23.93 -10.64
N LYS A 49 6.70 -22.62 -10.81
CA LYS A 49 7.84 -21.75 -10.47
C LYS A 49 7.54 -20.89 -9.26
N HIS A 50 8.40 -20.93 -8.25
CA HIS A 50 8.31 -20.00 -7.14
C HIS A 50 8.55 -18.56 -7.59
N ILE A 51 7.76 -17.62 -7.09
CA ILE A 51 7.85 -16.19 -7.38
C ILE A 51 7.83 -15.38 -6.10
N ILE A 52 8.47 -14.22 -6.12
CA ILE A 52 8.27 -13.15 -5.13
C ILE A 52 7.45 -12.04 -5.80
N PRO A 53 6.12 -12.09 -5.73
CA PRO A 53 5.30 -11.02 -6.26
C PRO A 53 5.29 -9.83 -5.31
N VAL A 54 4.87 -8.68 -5.83
CA VAL A 54 4.67 -7.46 -5.07
C VAL A 54 3.19 -7.13 -5.03
N MET A 55 2.66 -6.91 -3.82
CA MET A 55 1.26 -6.57 -3.63
C MET A 55 1.12 -5.09 -3.26
N GLY A 56 0.13 -4.41 -3.83
CA GLY A 56 -0.19 -3.02 -3.54
C GLY A 56 -1.66 -2.81 -3.26
N GLU A 57 -1.97 -2.07 -2.19
CA GLU A 57 -3.36 -1.79 -1.81
C GLU A 57 -3.87 -0.53 -2.49
N ILE A 58 -5.06 -0.62 -3.08
CA ILE A 58 -5.90 0.46 -3.57
C ILE A 58 -7.34 0.19 -3.14
N HIS A 59 -8.01 1.17 -2.57
CA HIS A 59 -9.42 1.01 -2.24
C HIS A 59 -10.30 1.47 -3.42
N TYR A 60 -10.80 0.52 -4.22
CA TYR A 60 -11.54 0.86 -5.44
C TYR A 60 -12.72 1.79 -5.17
N SER A 61 -13.43 1.65 -4.06
CA SER A 61 -14.56 2.50 -3.69
C SER A 61 -14.17 3.93 -3.29
N ARG A 62 -12.87 4.23 -3.15
CA ARG A 62 -12.30 5.56 -2.91
C ARG A 62 -11.68 6.19 -4.16
N VAL A 63 -11.73 5.51 -5.30
CA VAL A 63 -11.20 5.98 -6.58
C VAL A 63 -12.35 5.99 -7.60
N PRO A 64 -12.51 7.03 -8.43
CA PRO A 64 -13.54 7.05 -9.47
C PRO A 64 -13.42 5.86 -10.42
N GLU A 65 -14.57 5.28 -10.81
CA GLU A 65 -14.61 4.14 -11.73
C GLU A 65 -13.88 4.43 -13.05
N SER A 66 -13.99 5.66 -13.55
CA SER A 66 -13.31 6.12 -14.78
C SER A 66 -11.78 6.05 -14.70
N GLU A 67 -11.21 6.10 -13.49
CA GLU A 67 -9.76 6.11 -13.25
C GLU A 67 -9.18 4.71 -13.02
N TRP A 68 -9.97 3.70 -12.63
CA TRP A 68 -9.46 2.40 -12.19
C TRP A 68 -8.46 1.77 -13.14
N ARG A 69 -8.74 1.75 -14.44
CA ARG A 69 -7.85 1.15 -15.43
C ARG A 69 -6.50 1.86 -15.50
N ARG A 70 -6.50 3.18 -15.50
CA ARG A 70 -5.28 3.99 -15.52
C ARG A 70 -4.45 3.77 -14.27
N GLU A 71 -5.09 3.82 -13.12
CA GLU A 71 -4.39 3.65 -11.84
C GLU A 71 -3.80 2.24 -11.69
N ILE A 72 -4.52 1.20 -12.12
CA ILE A 72 -3.99 -0.17 -12.20
C ILE A 72 -2.76 -0.25 -13.12
N ARG A 73 -2.78 0.41 -14.29
CA ARG A 73 -1.64 0.45 -15.21
C ARG A 73 -0.42 1.15 -14.58
N LYS A 74 -0.64 2.23 -13.85
CA LYS A 74 0.43 2.91 -13.10
C LYS A 74 0.97 2.06 -11.94
N MET A 75 0.12 1.36 -11.21
CA MET A 75 0.56 0.41 -10.19
C MET A 75 1.43 -0.69 -10.81
N LYS A 76 1.04 -1.24 -11.95
CA LYS A 76 1.86 -2.21 -12.72
C LYS A 76 3.19 -1.61 -13.18
N ALA A 77 3.20 -0.36 -13.65
CA ALA A 77 4.44 0.36 -13.99
C ALA A 77 5.37 0.52 -12.77
N GLY A 78 4.80 0.65 -11.58
CA GLY A 78 5.51 0.60 -10.31
C GLY A 78 5.96 -0.80 -9.88
N GLY A 79 5.64 -1.85 -10.64
CA GLY A 79 6.05 -3.23 -10.39
C GLY A 79 5.06 -4.05 -9.55
N ILE A 80 3.83 -3.57 -9.36
CA ILE A 80 2.79 -4.32 -8.64
C ILE A 80 2.27 -5.47 -9.51
N ASN A 81 2.24 -6.69 -8.95
CA ASN A 81 1.76 -7.91 -9.60
C ASN A 81 0.42 -8.37 -9.01
N ILE A 82 0.17 -8.04 -7.74
CA ILE A 82 -1.06 -8.35 -7.03
C ILE A 82 -1.64 -7.04 -6.51
N ILE A 83 -2.88 -6.77 -6.82
CA ILE A 83 -3.64 -5.71 -6.19
C ILE A 83 -4.35 -6.29 -4.97
N SER A 84 -4.41 -5.56 -3.87
CA SER A 84 -5.34 -5.84 -2.78
C SER A 84 -6.32 -4.68 -2.60
N THR A 85 -7.52 -5.00 -2.17
CA THR A 85 -8.56 -3.99 -1.93
C THR A 85 -9.54 -4.44 -0.87
N TYR A 86 -9.92 -3.53 0.04
CA TYR A 86 -11.03 -3.75 0.95
C TYR A 86 -12.38 -3.61 0.25
N ILE A 87 -13.33 -4.41 0.70
CA ILE A 87 -14.75 -4.26 0.42
C ILE A 87 -15.40 -3.75 1.69
N PHE A 88 -15.48 -2.43 1.84
CA PHE A 88 -16.03 -1.82 3.04
C PHE A 88 -17.54 -2.03 3.09
N TRP A 89 -18.02 -2.76 4.08
CA TRP A 89 -19.45 -3.05 4.23
C TRP A 89 -20.29 -1.78 4.23
N ILE A 90 -19.88 -0.76 5.01
CA ILE A 90 -20.58 0.53 5.09
C ILE A 90 -20.68 1.29 3.75
N HIS A 91 -19.73 1.06 2.82
CA HIS A 91 -19.80 1.67 1.48
C HIS A 91 -20.88 1.03 0.62
N HIS A 92 -21.16 -0.26 0.82
CA HIS A 92 -22.06 -1.05 -0.01
C HIS A 92 -23.45 -1.23 0.57
N GLU A 93 -23.59 -1.25 1.89
CA GLU A 93 -24.87 -1.39 2.61
C GLU A 93 -24.93 -0.36 3.76
N PRO A 94 -24.93 0.96 3.47
CA PRO A 94 -25.01 1.99 4.50
C PRO A 94 -26.32 1.92 5.30
N GLU A 95 -27.39 1.43 4.70
CA GLU A 95 -28.69 1.13 5.31
C GLU A 95 -29.02 -0.35 5.12
N GLU A 96 -29.58 -1.01 6.14
CA GLU A 96 -29.88 -2.44 6.10
C GLU A 96 -30.73 -2.83 4.89
N GLY A 97 -30.26 -3.79 4.11
CA GLY A 97 -30.92 -4.30 2.91
C GLY A 97 -30.78 -3.43 1.67
N LYS A 98 -30.17 -2.24 1.76
CA LYS A 98 -29.97 -1.34 0.61
C LYS A 98 -28.55 -1.43 0.09
N TRP A 99 -28.32 -2.36 -0.81
CA TRP A 99 -27.02 -2.60 -1.42
C TRP A 99 -26.75 -1.69 -2.61
N ASN A 100 -25.52 -1.16 -2.70
CA ASN A 100 -25.02 -0.41 -3.83
C ASN A 100 -23.81 -1.10 -4.47
N TRP A 101 -23.95 -1.52 -5.72
CA TRP A 101 -22.93 -2.15 -6.56
C TRP A 101 -22.76 -1.41 -7.89
N SER A 102 -22.92 -0.09 -7.90
CA SER A 102 -22.84 0.76 -9.10
C SER A 102 -21.83 1.89 -8.95
N GLY A 103 -21.37 2.46 -10.07
CA GLY A 103 -20.36 3.52 -10.06
C GLY A 103 -19.10 3.07 -9.31
N ASN A 104 -18.57 3.92 -8.44
CA ASN A 104 -17.37 3.61 -7.66
C ASN A 104 -17.53 2.40 -6.71
N HIS A 105 -18.74 1.85 -6.56
CA HIS A 105 -19.03 0.66 -5.77
C HIS A 105 -19.16 -0.61 -6.62
N ASN A 106 -18.94 -0.53 -7.94
CA ASN A 106 -19.06 -1.65 -8.87
C ASN A 106 -17.88 -2.62 -8.78
N LEU A 107 -17.89 -3.47 -7.74
CA LEU A 107 -16.84 -4.47 -7.52
C LEU A 107 -16.62 -5.36 -8.74
N ARG A 108 -17.71 -5.84 -9.36
CA ARG A 108 -17.60 -6.73 -10.54
C ARG A 108 -16.83 -6.06 -11.68
N ARG A 109 -17.07 -4.77 -11.93
CA ARG A 109 -16.36 -4.01 -12.97
C ARG A 109 -14.89 -3.84 -12.61
N PHE A 110 -14.56 -3.52 -11.34
CA PHE A 110 -13.19 -3.43 -10.88
C PHE A 110 -12.42 -4.74 -11.07
N VAL A 111 -13.01 -5.86 -10.65
CA VAL A 111 -12.40 -7.20 -10.82
C VAL A 111 -12.19 -7.54 -12.29
N ARG A 112 -13.14 -7.21 -13.17
CA ARG A 112 -12.97 -7.41 -14.61
C ARG A 112 -11.83 -6.57 -15.18
N ILE A 113 -11.67 -5.33 -14.76
CA ILE A 113 -10.54 -4.48 -15.18
C ILE A 113 -9.21 -5.12 -14.74
N CYS A 114 -9.12 -5.66 -13.53
CA CYS A 114 -7.94 -6.40 -13.09
C CYS A 114 -7.63 -7.61 -14.00
N ALA A 115 -8.66 -8.36 -14.43
CA ALA A 115 -8.50 -9.45 -15.38
C ALA A 115 -8.02 -8.96 -16.75
N GLU A 116 -8.66 -7.94 -17.31
CA GLU A 116 -8.31 -7.33 -18.58
C GLU A 116 -6.87 -6.77 -18.59
N GLU A 117 -6.45 -6.20 -17.48
CA GLU A 117 -5.08 -5.70 -17.29
C GLU A 117 -4.07 -6.81 -16.86
N ASN A 118 -4.52 -8.06 -16.77
CA ASN A 118 -3.68 -9.21 -16.39
C ASN A 118 -2.91 -8.97 -15.07
N VAL A 119 -3.62 -8.58 -14.02
CA VAL A 119 -3.10 -8.40 -12.66
C VAL A 119 -3.90 -9.25 -11.68
N MET A 120 -3.20 -9.96 -10.79
CA MET A 120 -3.83 -10.77 -9.74
C MET A 120 -4.48 -9.87 -8.69
N LEU A 121 -5.50 -10.40 -8.00
CA LEU A 121 -6.30 -9.65 -7.04
C LEU A 121 -6.54 -10.44 -5.75
N VAL A 122 -6.32 -9.80 -4.62
CA VAL A 122 -6.72 -10.26 -3.28
C VAL A 122 -7.84 -9.36 -2.78
N LEU A 123 -8.98 -9.96 -2.44
CA LEU A 123 -10.13 -9.24 -1.89
C LEU A 123 -10.12 -9.32 -0.36
N ARG A 124 -10.24 -8.20 0.32
CA ARG A 124 -10.30 -8.13 1.78
C ARG A 124 -11.76 -7.93 2.19
N LEU A 125 -12.42 -9.05 2.60
CA LEU A 125 -13.88 -9.14 2.73
C LEU A 125 -14.45 -8.46 3.99
N GLY A 126 -13.64 -8.13 4.96
CA GLY A 126 -14.13 -7.72 6.28
C GLY A 126 -14.67 -8.93 7.07
N PRO A 127 -15.70 -8.78 7.94
CA PRO A 127 -16.63 -7.64 8.11
C PRO A 127 -16.00 -6.35 8.66
N PHE A 128 -15.00 -6.47 9.54
CA PHE A 128 -14.21 -5.35 10.02
C PHE A 128 -12.95 -5.20 9.15
N CYS A 129 -12.73 -4.01 8.64
CA CYS A 129 -11.60 -3.69 7.76
C CYS A 129 -10.56 -2.80 8.46
N HIS A 130 -10.93 -2.01 9.46
CA HIS A 130 -10.28 -0.79 9.89
C HIS A 130 -10.22 0.19 8.70
N GLY A 131 -9.17 0.17 7.90
CA GLY A 131 -9.06 0.93 6.65
C GLY A 131 -9.31 2.43 6.83
N GLU A 132 -9.17 2.91 8.07
CA GLU A 132 -9.44 4.27 8.54
C GLU A 132 -10.84 4.77 8.13
N VAL A 133 -11.77 3.82 8.02
CA VAL A 133 -13.19 4.07 7.73
C VAL A 133 -13.97 4.21 9.02
N TYR A 134 -15.02 5.02 8.98
CA TYR A 134 -15.99 5.17 10.06
C TYR A 134 -16.43 3.79 10.59
N GLN A 135 -16.34 3.60 11.90
CA GLN A 135 -16.66 2.34 12.59
C GLN A 135 -15.91 1.09 12.05
N GLY A 136 -14.70 1.29 11.48
CA GLY A 136 -13.92 0.18 10.91
C GLY A 136 -14.57 -0.47 9.68
N GLY A 137 -15.48 0.22 9.02
CA GLY A 137 -16.21 -0.24 7.84
C GLY A 137 -17.49 -1.01 8.12
N ILE A 138 -17.85 -1.20 9.40
CA ILE A 138 -19.11 -1.85 9.79
C ILE A 138 -20.25 -0.80 9.80
N PRO A 139 -21.39 -1.04 9.14
CA PRO A 139 -22.48 -0.07 9.06
C PRO A 139 -23.09 0.30 10.41
N SER A 140 -23.62 1.53 10.52
CA SER A 140 -24.23 2.04 11.75
C SER A 140 -25.42 1.19 12.23
N TRP A 141 -26.25 0.67 11.31
CA TRP A 141 -27.36 -0.21 11.65
C TRP A 141 -26.95 -1.52 12.35
N VAL A 142 -25.73 -2.03 12.07
CA VAL A 142 -25.14 -3.19 12.78
C VAL A 142 -24.80 -2.80 14.23
N HIS A 143 -24.24 -1.60 14.45
CA HIS A 143 -23.95 -1.08 15.78
C HIS A 143 -25.24 -0.80 16.57
N GLU A 144 -26.29 -0.33 15.92
CA GLU A 144 -27.61 -0.13 16.52
C GLU A 144 -28.23 -1.45 16.99
N LYS A 145 -28.15 -2.51 16.14
CA LYS A 145 -28.57 -3.88 16.55
C LYS A 145 -27.81 -4.34 17.80
N ALA A 146 -26.51 -4.12 17.86
CA ALA A 146 -25.69 -4.49 19.01
C ALA A 146 -26.05 -3.69 20.27
N GLY A 147 -26.40 -2.42 20.11
CA GLY A 147 -26.86 -1.57 21.21
C GLY A 147 -28.25 -1.99 21.76
N GLN A 148 -29.11 -2.50 20.91
CA GLN A 148 -30.48 -2.92 21.26
C GLN A 148 -30.56 -4.36 21.77
N ASN A 149 -29.61 -5.24 21.40
CA ASN A 149 -29.63 -6.65 21.74
C ASN A 149 -28.30 -7.12 22.37
N PRO A 150 -28.24 -7.35 23.70
CA PRO A 150 -27.03 -7.80 24.37
C PRO A 150 -26.46 -9.15 23.87
N LYS A 151 -27.29 -9.96 23.21
CA LYS A 151 -26.87 -11.24 22.59
C LYS A 151 -26.23 -11.07 21.22
N TYR A 152 -26.39 -9.90 20.59
CA TYR A 152 -25.76 -9.54 19.31
C TYR A 152 -24.45 -8.82 19.60
N LYS A 153 -23.32 -9.49 19.41
CA LYS A 153 -22.00 -8.91 19.62
C LYS A 153 -21.25 -8.83 18.30
N ILE A 154 -20.79 -7.63 17.96
CA ILE A 154 -19.98 -7.37 16.79
C ILE A 154 -18.61 -8.03 16.94
N ARG A 155 -18.04 -8.54 15.83
CA ARG A 155 -16.75 -9.24 15.81
C ARG A 155 -16.68 -10.41 16.78
N ALA A 156 -17.77 -11.15 16.90
CA ALA A 156 -17.91 -12.28 17.80
C ALA A 156 -18.76 -13.39 17.17
N ARG A 157 -18.60 -14.60 17.69
CA ARG A 157 -19.37 -15.77 17.25
C ARG A 157 -20.79 -15.76 17.83
N THR A 158 -21.57 -14.72 17.53
CA THR A 158 -22.99 -14.63 17.90
C THR A 158 -23.88 -14.90 16.69
N PRO A 159 -24.99 -15.66 16.84
CA PRO A 159 -25.80 -16.07 15.69
C PRO A 159 -26.25 -14.91 14.80
N GLY A 160 -26.78 -13.84 15.38
CA GLY A 160 -27.26 -12.68 14.61
C GLY A 160 -26.16 -11.99 13.82
N PHE A 161 -24.97 -11.78 14.42
CA PHE A 161 -23.86 -11.16 13.72
C PHE A 161 -23.31 -12.07 12.60
N LEU A 162 -23.22 -13.39 12.84
CA LEU A 162 -22.78 -14.33 11.81
C LEU A 162 -23.81 -14.47 10.67
N GLU A 163 -25.11 -14.29 10.96
CA GLU A 163 -26.16 -14.22 9.93
C GLU A 163 -25.94 -13.00 9.03
N ASP A 164 -25.70 -11.82 9.59
CA ASP A 164 -25.45 -10.62 8.81
C ASP A 164 -24.11 -10.72 8.03
N CYS A 165 -23.07 -11.33 8.60
CA CYS A 165 -21.85 -11.68 7.86
C CYS A 165 -22.10 -12.66 6.72
N THR A 166 -23.07 -13.58 6.87
CA THR A 166 -23.45 -14.51 5.81
C THR A 166 -24.10 -13.76 4.64
N LYS A 167 -24.99 -12.80 4.91
CA LYS A 167 -25.57 -11.93 3.88
C LYS A 167 -24.49 -11.14 3.15
N LEU A 168 -23.56 -10.51 3.91
CA LEU A 168 -22.44 -9.77 3.37
C LEU A 168 -21.62 -10.63 2.40
N TYR A 169 -21.14 -11.80 2.83
CA TYR A 169 -20.25 -12.63 2.02
C TYR A 169 -20.98 -13.23 0.81
N ASN A 170 -22.25 -13.62 0.93
CA ASN A 170 -23.04 -14.07 -0.21
C ASN A 170 -23.22 -12.97 -1.26
N THR A 171 -23.47 -11.74 -0.82
CA THR A 171 -23.67 -10.60 -1.70
C THR A 171 -22.38 -10.18 -2.40
N ILE A 172 -21.23 -10.20 -1.68
CA ILE A 172 -19.91 -10.00 -2.28
C ILE A 172 -19.62 -11.11 -3.29
N PHE A 173 -19.85 -12.39 -2.93
CA PHE A 173 -19.59 -13.51 -3.83
C PHE A 173 -20.40 -13.40 -5.12
N ALA A 174 -21.65 -12.95 -5.05
CA ALA A 174 -22.48 -12.72 -6.23
C ALA A 174 -21.85 -11.73 -7.23
N GLN A 175 -21.05 -10.77 -6.75
CA GLN A 175 -20.31 -9.84 -7.62
C GLN A 175 -19.10 -10.49 -8.29
N VAL A 176 -18.47 -11.49 -7.68
CA VAL A 176 -17.20 -12.08 -8.14
C VAL A 176 -17.33 -13.52 -8.64
N ASN A 177 -18.53 -14.07 -8.62
CA ASN A 177 -18.81 -15.40 -9.17
C ASN A 177 -18.39 -15.49 -10.65
N GLY A 178 -17.61 -16.53 -11.00
CA GLY A 178 -17.02 -16.70 -12.32
C GLY A 178 -15.76 -15.85 -12.56
N LEU A 179 -15.21 -15.20 -11.52
CA LEU A 179 -13.99 -14.37 -11.59
C LEU A 179 -12.90 -14.81 -10.60
N LEU A 180 -13.08 -15.98 -9.96
CA LEU A 180 -12.02 -16.57 -9.14
C LEU A 180 -10.94 -17.20 -10.04
N TRP A 181 -9.78 -17.48 -9.46
CA TRP A 181 -8.67 -18.13 -10.18
C TRP A 181 -9.10 -19.40 -10.91
N LYS A 182 -9.84 -20.28 -10.23
CA LYS A 182 -10.39 -21.51 -10.81
C LYS A 182 -11.29 -21.30 -12.04
N ASP A 183 -11.83 -20.11 -12.20
CA ASP A 183 -12.72 -19.73 -13.33
C ASP A 183 -11.93 -18.99 -14.43
N GLY A 184 -10.60 -18.87 -14.31
CA GLY A 184 -9.75 -18.06 -15.18
C GLY A 184 -9.75 -16.56 -14.80
N GLY A 185 -10.35 -16.18 -13.67
CA GLY A 185 -10.40 -14.80 -13.18
C GLY A 185 -9.16 -14.38 -12.39
N PRO A 186 -9.06 -13.11 -12.00
CA PRO A 186 -7.88 -12.55 -11.34
C PRO A 186 -7.87 -12.78 -9.83
N VAL A 187 -8.98 -13.22 -9.21
CA VAL A 187 -9.07 -13.36 -7.75
C VAL A 187 -8.29 -14.59 -7.30
N VAL A 188 -7.14 -14.36 -6.66
CA VAL A 188 -6.18 -15.39 -6.21
C VAL A 188 -6.21 -15.61 -4.70
N GLY A 189 -6.97 -14.85 -3.96
CA GLY A 189 -7.08 -14.99 -2.52
C GLY A 189 -8.08 -14.02 -1.91
N VAL A 190 -8.48 -14.31 -0.68
CA VAL A 190 -9.32 -13.44 0.13
C VAL A 190 -8.79 -13.32 1.54
N GLN A 191 -8.87 -12.12 2.11
CA GLN A 191 -8.65 -11.90 3.52
C GLN A 191 -9.98 -11.78 4.25
N ILE A 192 -10.12 -12.49 5.36
CA ILE A 192 -11.25 -12.34 6.30
C ILE A 192 -10.79 -11.60 7.54
N GLU A 193 -11.62 -10.73 8.07
CA GLU A 193 -11.33 -9.88 9.22
C GLU A 193 -10.07 -9.02 9.02
N ASN A 194 -9.77 -8.18 9.98
CA ASN A 194 -8.52 -7.43 10.04
C ASN A 194 -8.14 -7.16 11.49
N GLU A 195 -6.86 -7.34 11.83
CA GLU A 195 -6.30 -7.10 13.16
C GLU A 195 -7.11 -7.78 14.29
N SER A 196 -7.73 -8.93 14.01
CA SER A 196 -8.52 -9.64 15.00
C SER A 196 -7.62 -10.28 16.05
N ARG A 197 -7.96 -10.06 17.30
CA ARG A 197 -7.34 -10.75 18.46
C ARG A 197 -7.98 -12.11 18.76
N GLY A 198 -8.87 -12.57 17.90
CA GLY A 198 -9.64 -13.79 18.07
C GLY A 198 -10.86 -13.62 18.99
N PRO A 199 -11.48 -14.69 19.44
CA PRO A 199 -10.94 -16.06 19.42
C PRO A 199 -10.89 -16.69 18.02
N TRP A 200 -10.08 -17.76 17.88
CA TRP A 200 -9.88 -18.47 16.62
C TRP A 200 -11.18 -18.98 15.99
N ASP A 201 -12.09 -19.53 16.81
CA ASP A 201 -13.37 -20.08 16.34
C ASP A 201 -14.28 -19.05 15.67
N TYR A 202 -14.12 -17.77 15.99
CA TYR A 202 -14.80 -16.69 15.27
C TYR A 202 -14.26 -16.57 13.83
N LEU A 203 -12.94 -16.55 13.66
CA LEU A 203 -12.32 -16.51 12.33
C LEU A 203 -12.64 -17.76 11.51
N GLU A 204 -12.63 -18.93 12.13
CA GLU A 204 -13.04 -20.18 11.50
C GLU A 204 -14.50 -20.13 11.04
N SER A 205 -15.39 -19.54 11.84
CA SER A 205 -16.79 -19.33 11.46
C SER A 205 -16.92 -18.45 10.22
N LEU A 206 -16.18 -17.34 10.14
CA LEU A 206 -16.15 -16.46 8.98
C LEU A 206 -15.61 -17.20 7.74
N LYS A 207 -14.51 -17.94 7.88
CA LYS A 207 -13.98 -18.77 6.79
C LYS A 207 -15.03 -19.74 6.26
N ASN A 208 -15.71 -20.46 7.17
CA ASN A 208 -16.75 -21.44 6.79
C ASN A 208 -17.93 -20.77 6.07
N ILE A 209 -18.29 -19.54 6.47
CA ILE A 209 -19.32 -18.74 5.76
C ILE A 209 -18.82 -18.40 4.35
N ALA A 210 -17.59 -17.93 4.21
CA ALA A 210 -17.04 -17.58 2.90
C ALA A 210 -16.93 -18.79 1.97
N VAL A 211 -16.52 -19.95 2.47
CA VAL A 211 -16.48 -21.20 1.70
C VAL A 211 -17.90 -21.61 1.27
N LYS A 212 -18.89 -21.52 2.17
CA LYS A 212 -20.30 -21.81 1.84
C LYS A 212 -20.88 -20.83 0.81
N ALA A 213 -20.45 -19.57 0.83
CA ALA A 213 -20.83 -18.57 -0.18
C ALA A 213 -20.27 -18.90 -1.58
N GLY A 214 -19.17 -19.68 -1.66
CA GLY A 214 -18.55 -20.12 -2.91
C GLY A 214 -17.11 -19.66 -3.13
N PHE A 215 -16.48 -18.97 -2.17
CA PHE A 215 -15.08 -18.60 -2.28
C PHE A 215 -14.17 -19.84 -2.23
N ASP A 216 -13.52 -20.13 -3.35
CA ASP A 216 -12.64 -21.28 -3.56
C ASP A 216 -11.24 -20.77 -3.96
N VAL A 217 -10.56 -20.15 -3.00
CA VAL A 217 -9.24 -19.52 -3.11
C VAL A 217 -8.50 -19.61 -1.78
N PRO A 218 -7.19 -19.35 -1.70
CA PRO A 218 -6.48 -19.18 -0.43
C PRO A 218 -7.10 -18.12 0.48
N PHE A 219 -7.18 -18.43 1.77
CA PHE A 219 -7.68 -17.54 2.80
C PHE A 219 -6.54 -16.95 3.62
N TYR A 220 -6.56 -15.65 3.81
CA TYR A 220 -5.61 -14.88 4.60
C TYR A 220 -6.31 -14.22 5.79
N THR A 221 -5.58 -13.93 6.84
CA THR A 221 -6.04 -13.12 7.95
C THR A 221 -4.88 -12.47 8.68
N ARG A 222 -5.20 -11.51 9.50
CA ARG A 222 -4.38 -10.65 10.34
C ARG A 222 -3.14 -10.05 9.66
N THR A 223 -2.70 -8.95 10.23
CA THR A 223 -1.55 -8.17 9.75
C THR A 223 -0.28 -8.46 10.57
N GLY A 224 -0.27 -9.51 11.35
CA GLY A 224 0.86 -9.93 12.18
C GLY A 224 1.00 -9.23 13.52
N TRP A 225 0.11 -8.30 13.85
CA TRP A 225 0.21 -7.58 15.10
C TRP A 225 -0.31 -8.34 16.31
N PRO A 226 -1.59 -8.61 16.50
CA PRO A 226 -1.99 -9.27 17.74
C PRO A 226 -1.86 -10.79 17.65
N ALA A 227 -1.46 -11.39 18.76
CA ALA A 227 -1.61 -12.81 18.95
C ALA A 227 -3.09 -13.20 18.91
N LEU A 228 -3.44 -14.21 18.12
CA LEU A 228 -4.77 -14.77 18.13
C LEU A 228 -5.02 -15.55 19.42
N ARG A 229 -6.13 -15.26 20.09
CA ARG A 229 -6.61 -16.05 21.21
C ARG A 229 -7.27 -17.34 20.72
N GLY A 230 -7.12 -18.41 21.48
CA GLY A 230 -7.66 -19.71 21.13
C GLY A 230 -6.65 -20.59 20.39
N LYS A 231 -7.08 -21.83 20.08
CA LYS A 231 -6.23 -22.83 19.43
C LYS A 231 -6.31 -22.68 17.91
N GLU A 232 -5.28 -22.13 17.31
CA GLU A 232 -5.14 -22.03 15.86
C GLU A 232 -5.05 -23.42 15.23
N ILE A 233 -5.78 -23.64 14.14
CA ILE A 233 -5.65 -24.83 13.30
C ILE A 233 -4.72 -24.49 12.15
N PHE A 234 -3.55 -25.14 12.15
CA PHE A 234 -2.53 -24.94 11.13
C PHE A 234 -3.08 -25.20 9.70
N GLY A 235 -2.71 -24.35 8.78
CA GLY A 235 -3.08 -24.50 7.37
C GLY A 235 -4.48 -24.01 7.00
N GLN A 236 -5.27 -23.48 7.92
CA GLN A 236 -6.62 -22.98 7.62
C GLN A 236 -6.64 -21.54 7.10
N LEU A 237 -5.76 -20.69 7.63
CA LEU A 237 -5.61 -19.30 7.24
C LEU A 237 -4.12 -18.97 7.15
N LEU A 238 -3.73 -18.24 6.09
CA LEU A 238 -2.37 -17.75 5.93
C LEU A 238 -2.18 -16.45 6.71
N PRO A 239 -1.14 -16.34 7.56
CA PRO A 239 -0.86 -15.11 8.28
C PRO A 239 -0.25 -14.06 7.36
N LEU A 240 -0.70 -12.82 7.51
CA LEU A 240 -0.12 -11.65 6.89
C LEU A 240 0.52 -10.74 7.94
N TYR A 241 1.58 -10.03 7.56
CA TYR A 241 2.37 -9.18 8.43
C TYR A 241 2.42 -7.75 7.92
N GLY A 242 2.81 -6.81 8.77
CA GLY A 242 2.96 -5.41 8.42
C GLY A 242 4.00 -4.71 9.28
N ASP A 243 4.48 -3.56 8.82
CA ASP A 243 5.34 -2.66 9.57
C ASP A 243 5.27 -1.26 8.98
N TYR A 244 5.40 -0.24 9.83
CA TYR A 244 5.31 1.17 9.43
C TYR A 244 6.50 1.96 9.97
N ALA A 245 6.82 3.03 9.28
CA ALA A 245 7.87 3.96 9.69
C ALA A 245 7.45 4.93 10.79
N ASP A 246 6.14 5.15 10.95
CA ASP A 246 5.49 5.96 11.96
C ASP A 246 4.01 5.55 12.01
N GLY A 247 3.26 5.99 13.00
CA GLY A 247 1.84 5.69 13.13
C GLY A 247 1.03 6.90 13.60
N PHE A 248 0.05 7.31 12.79
CA PHE A 248 -0.88 8.38 13.15
C PHE A 248 -1.68 8.06 14.43
N TRP A 249 -1.80 6.79 14.78
CA TRP A 249 -2.49 6.29 15.98
C TRP A 249 -1.69 6.46 17.27
N ASP A 250 -0.42 6.88 17.19
CA ASP A 250 0.37 7.12 18.41
C ASP A 250 -0.09 8.41 19.09
N ARG A 251 -0.25 8.35 20.42
CA ARG A 251 -0.71 9.49 21.22
C ARG A 251 0.42 10.41 21.66
N LYS A 252 1.66 9.96 21.55
CA LYS A 252 2.82 10.74 21.94
C LYS A 252 3.09 11.85 20.92
N LEU A 253 3.43 13.03 21.42
CA LEU A 253 3.77 14.20 20.61
C LEU A 253 5.30 14.29 20.39
N GLU A 254 5.95 13.16 20.22
CA GLU A 254 7.40 13.03 19.96
C GLU A 254 7.68 12.46 18.56
N ASP A 255 8.88 12.75 18.04
CA ASP A 255 9.32 12.22 16.77
C ASP A 255 9.47 10.69 16.88
N MET A 256 8.89 9.98 15.92
CA MET A 256 8.96 8.54 15.73
C MET A 256 9.20 7.77 17.05
N PRO A 257 8.14 7.41 17.78
CA PRO A 257 8.29 6.63 19.01
C PRO A 257 9.20 5.42 18.80
N GLY A 258 10.01 5.10 19.81
CA GLY A 258 11.11 4.13 19.69
C GLY A 258 10.70 2.75 19.14
N SER A 259 9.41 2.36 19.32
CA SER A 259 8.85 1.11 18.77
C SER A 259 8.92 1.04 17.23
N TYR A 260 8.81 2.15 16.52
CA TYR A 260 8.89 2.18 15.05
C TYR A 260 10.33 2.09 14.51
N ALA A 261 11.33 2.43 15.31
CA ALA A 261 12.73 2.27 14.93
C ALA A 261 13.07 0.81 14.61
N ASP A 262 12.36 -0.12 15.22
CA ASP A 262 12.56 -1.56 15.03
C ASP A 262 12.12 -2.06 13.65
N ALA A 263 11.29 -1.32 12.93
CA ALA A 263 10.90 -1.63 11.55
C ALA A 263 12.08 -1.62 10.57
N PHE A 264 13.16 -0.89 10.92
CA PHE A 264 14.36 -0.72 10.12
C PHE A 264 15.51 -1.65 10.53
N ILE A 265 15.21 -2.75 11.21
CA ILE A 265 16.19 -3.72 11.70
C ILE A 265 16.02 -5.05 10.95
N MET A 266 17.13 -5.60 10.46
CA MET A 266 17.17 -6.96 9.93
C MET A 266 16.96 -7.96 11.06
N ARG A 267 16.15 -8.98 10.84
CA ARG A 267 15.81 -10.00 11.83
C ARG A 267 15.65 -11.37 11.16
N ASP A 268 16.06 -12.40 11.87
CA ASP A 268 15.80 -13.81 11.51
C ASP A 268 14.38 -14.25 11.89
N LYS A 269 13.65 -13.44 12.67
CA LYS A 269 12.30 -13.74 13.16
C LYS A 269 11.25 -13.01 12.35
N ARG A 270 10.17 -13.72 12.00
CA ARG A 270 8.99 -13.19 11.31
C ARG A 270 8.10 -12.41 12.28
N MET A 271 8.35 -11.13 12.41
CA MET A 271 7.64 -10.25 13.34
C MET A 271 7.27 -8.94 12.66
N SER A 272 6.13 -8.41 13.04
CA SER A 272 5.87 -6.98 12.92
C SER A 272 6.51 -6.30 14.12
N SER A 273 7.49 -5.44 13.91
CA SER A 273 8.36 -4.99 14.99
C SER A 273 7.73 -3.94 15.89
N ALA A 274 6.93 -3.04 15.32
CA ALA A 274 6.42 -1.90 16.08
C ALA A 274 5.20 -2.25 16.94
N ILE A 275 4.43 -3.24 16.56
CA ILE A 275 3.10 -3.50 17.14
C ILE A 275 3.02 -4.88 17.80
N ALA A 276 3.88 -5.82 17.42
CA ALA A 276 3.93 -7.13 18.04
C ALA A 276 4.54 -7.12 19.45
N THR A 277 5.43 -6.18 19.75
CA THR A 277 6.09 -6.09 21.06
C THR A 277 5.14 -5.67 22.20
N GLU A 278 4.04 -4.98 21.88
CA GLU A 278 3.02 -4.61 22.87
C GLU A 278 2.01 -5.75 23.13
N THR A 279 1.97 -6.75 22.26
CA THR A 279 0.91 -7.78 22.24
C THR A 279 1.39 -9.19 22.53
N PHE A 280 2.70 -9.46 22.45
CA PHE A 280 3.28 -10.75 22.81
C PHE A 280 3.93 -10.70 24.20
N SER A 281 3.60 -11.66 25.06
CA SER A 281 4.40 -11.89 26.28
C SER A 281 5.81 -12.35 25.90
N LYS A 282 6.77 -12.14 26.81
CA LYS A 282 8.16 -12.63 26.59
C LYS A 282 8.20 -14.15 26.36
N GLU A 283 7.25 -14.89 26.92
CA GLU A 283 7.12 -16.34 26.77
C GLU A 283 6.59 -16.73 25.39
N GLU A 284 5.68 -15.94 24.80
CA GLU A 284 5.21 -16.17 23.42
C GLU A 284 6.25 -15.86 22.37
N LEU A 285 7.27 -15.09 22.71
CA LEU A 285 8.43 -14.77 21.88
C LEU A 285 9.59 -15.77 22.09
N SER A 286 9.46 -16.74 23.00
CA SER A 286 10.49 -17.74 23.23
C SER A 286 10.63 -18.67 22.03
N GLU A 287 11.86 -19.11 21.73
CA GLU A 287 12.17 -19.99 20.59
C GLU A 287 11.47 -21.35 20.69
N ASP A 288 11.09 -21.78 21.88
CA ASP A 288 10.42 -23.05 22.17
C ASP A 288 8.89 -22.97 22.13
N SER A 289 8.31 -21.80 21.79
CA SER A 289 6.86 -21.66 21.72
C SER A 289 6.27 -22.48 20.55
N PRO A 290 5.32 -23.41 20.79
CA PRO A 290 4.65 -24.17 19.72
C PRO A 290 3.97 -23.26 18.68
N SER A 291 3.52 -22.08 19.08
CA SER A 291 2.94 -21.07 18.19
C SER A 291 3.97 -20.47 17.24
N LEU A 292 5.24 -20.40 17.61
CA LEU A 292 6.32 -19.88 16.76
C LEU A 292 6.74 -20.92 15.71
N SER A 293 6.87 -22.20 16.09
CA SER A 293 7.24 -23.27 15.16
C SER A 293 6.18 -23.46 14.04
N SER A 294 4.90 -23.37 14.36
CA SER A 294 3.83 -23.40 13.36
C SER A 294 3.86 -22.17 12.44
N LYS A 295 4.15 -20.98 12.98
CA LYS A 295 4.29 -19.75 12.19
C LYS A 295 5.46 -19.78 11.21
N LEU A 296 6.57 -20.42 11.58
CA LEU A 296 7.73 -20.59 10.70
C LEU A 296 7.46 -21.54 9.50
N SER A 297 6.43 -22.38 9.60
CA SER A 297 6.00 -23.26 8.50
C SER A 297 5.12 -22.59 7.48
N TYR A 298 4.65 -21.35 7.71
CA TYR A 298 3.96 -20.54 6.73
C TYR A 298 4.95 -19.68 5.92
N PRO A 299 4.59 -19.24 4.69
CA PRO A 299 5.39 -18.24 3.98
C PRO A 299 5.38 -16.90 4.73
N TYR A 300 6.45 -16.12 4.56
CA TYR A 300 6.53 -14.78 5.15
C TYR A 300 5.98 -13.73 4.19
N PHE A 301 4.67 -13.49 4.26
CA PHE A 301 3.96 -12.53 3.44
C PHE A 301 3.64 -11.26 4.24
N THR A 302 3.80 -10.10 3.62
CA THR A 302 3.32 -8.83 4.17
C THR A 302 2.13 -8.31 3.37
N CYS A 303 1.25 -7.56 3.99
CA CYS A 303 0.16 -6.82 3.33
C CYS A 303 0.11 -5.36 3.76
N GLU A 304 0.86 -5.01 4.78
CA GLU A 304 0.85 -3.67 5.38
C GLU A 304 2.27 -3.17 5.66
N LEU A 305 3.16 -3.25 4.66
CA LEU A 305 4.34 -2.38 4.69
C LEU A 305 3.89 -0.96 4.37
N GLY A 306 4.23 -0.01 5.23
CA GLY A 306 3.85 1.38 5.03
C GLY A 306 4.37 1.93 3.72
N GLY A 307 3.49 2.05 2.73
CA GLY A 307 3.78 2.76 1.47
C GLY A 307 3.83 4.28 1.67
N GLY A 308 3.32 4.73 2.79
CA GLY A 308 3.24 6.09 3.29
C GLY A 308 2.62 6.09 4.67
N MET A 309 2.07 7.21 5.09
CA MET A 309 1.29 7.35 6.32
C MET A 309 0.44 8.62 6.27
N MET A 310 -0.87 8.50 6.53
CA MET A 310 -1.73 9.67 6.56
C MET A 310 -1.60 10.47 7.87
N PRO A 311 -1.93 11.76 7.89
CA PRO A 311 -2.01 12.54 9.12
C PRO A 311 -3.32 12.28 9.86
N ALA A 312 -3.27 12.07 11.18
CA ALA A 312 -4.41 12.29 12.07
C ALA A 312 -4.41 13.74 12.58
N TYR A 313 -5.55 14.19 13.12
CA TYR A 313 -5.63 15.58 13.61
C TYR A 313 -4.60 15.89 14.68
N HIS A 314 -4.41 14.98 15.66
CA HIS A 314 -3.47 15.16 16.76
C HIS A 314 -2.02 14.85 16.37
N ARG A 315 -1.79 14.14 15.23
CA ARG A 315 -0.46 13.71 14.80
C ARG A 315 -0.30 13.90 13.29
N ARG A 316 0.32 15.02 12.91
CA ARG A 316 0.45 15.51 11.52
C ARG A 316 1.74 14.98 10.88
N ILE A 317 1.76 13.67 10.62
CA ILE A 317 2.92 13.01 10.02
C ILE A 317 3.14 13.52 8.60
N ASN A 318 4.38 13.84 8.27
CA ASN A 318 4.82 14.12 6.91
C ASN A 318 5.92 13.11 6.54
N ILE A 319 5.54 12.05 5.86
CA ILE A 319 6.47 11.07 5.30
C ILE A 319 6.95 11.60 3.95
N ASN A 320 8.27 11.66 3.78
CA ASN A 320 8.88 12.13 2.53
C ASN A 320 9.15 10.98 1.53
N GLY A 321 8.76 9.76 1.88
CA GLY A 321 8.87 8.57 1.05
C GLY A 321 10.23 7.87 1.09
N ARG A 322 11.20 8.40 1.83
CA ARG A 322 12.52 7.78 1.99
C ARG A 322 12.48 6.50 2.82
N GLU A 323 11.41 6.28 3.55
CA GLU A 323 11.18 5.16 4.46
C GLU A 323 10.80 3.87 3.73
N LEU A 324 10.20 3.95 2.54
CA LEU A 324 9.68 2.79 1.82
C LEU A 324 10.80 1.79 1.49
N LYS A 325 11.89 2.26 0.88
CA LYS A 325 13.01 1.40 0.49
C LYS A 325 13.69 0.72 1.69
N PRO A 326 14.04 1.41 2.78
CA PRO A 326 14.55 0.78 4.00
C PRO A 326 13.63 -0.28 4.58
N LEU A 327 12.32 -0.03 4.64
CA LEU A 327 11.35 -1.00 5.14
C LEU A 327 11.35 -2.28 4.31
N VAL A 328 11.25 -2.17 2.99
CA VAL A 328 11.19 -3.35 2.12
C VAL A 328 12.52 -4.11 2.11
N ILE A 329 13.65 -3.41 2.14
CA ILE A 329 14.98 -4.03 2.23
C ILE A 329 15.11 -4.83 3.52
N CYS A 330 14.69 -4.27 4.66
CA CYS A 330 14.70 -4.99 5.93
C CYS A 330 13.80 -6.22 5.91
N LYS A 331 12.62 -6.14 5.29
CA LYS A 331 11.72 -7.31 5.18
C LYS A 331 12.27 -8.39 4.25
N LEU A 332 12.80 -8.01 3.09
CA LEU A 332 13.43 -8.96 2.16
C LEU A 332 14.66 -9.60 2.77
N GLY A 333 15.53 -8.81 3.42
CA GLY A 333 16.70 -9.31 4.15
C GLY A 333 16.32 -10.20 5.33
N SER A 334 15.16 -10.02 5.93
CA SER A 334 14.60 -10.84 7.01
C SER A 334 13.78 -12.04 6.50
N GLY A 335 13.74 -12.29 5.19
CA GLY A 335 13.13 -13.47 4.60
C GLY A 335 11.71 -13.30 4.07
N SER A 336 11.19 -12.08 3.95
CA SER A 336 9.89 -11.87 3.30
C SER A 336 9.91 -12.32 1.84
N ASN A 337 8.83 -12.97 1.41
CA ASN A 337 8.66 -13.55 0.09
C ASN A 337 7.44 -12.96 -0.65
N LEU A 338 6.82 -11.95 -0.10
CA LEU A 338 5.81 -11.10 -0.72
C LEU A 338 5.82 -9.75 0.02
N PRO A 339 6.49 -8.73 -0.52
CA PRO A 339 6.29 -7.37 -0.05
C PRO A 339 4.91 -6.88 -0.48
N GLY A 340 4.09 -6.49 0.50
CA GLY A 340 2.74 -5.97 0.29
C GLY A 340 2.58 -4.64 1.00
N TYR A 341 2.18 -3.60 0.26
CA TYR A 341 2.12 -2.22 0.74
C TYR A 341 0.72 -1.80 1.13
N TYR A 342 0.60 -1.12 2.25
CA TYR A 342 -0.57 -0.38 2.68
C TYR A 342 -0.20 1.08 2.93
N MET A 343 -0.63 2.03 2.17
CA MET A 343 -1.30 1.98 0.86
C MET A 343 -0.25 2.05 -0.26
N TYR A 344 -0.61 1.62 -1.46
CA TYR A 344 0.13 1.95 -2.68
C TYR A 344 -0.51 3.10 -3.45
N HIS A 345 -1.81 3.29 -3.27
CA HIS A 345 -2.62 4.36 -3.88
C HIS A 345 -3.55 4.97 -2.82
N GLY A 346 -3.60 6.28 -2.74
CA GLY A 346 -4.56 7.02 -1.92
C GLY A 346 -5.98 6.98 -2.48
N GLY A 347 -6.83 7.88 -2.04
CA GLY A 347 -8.20 8.00 -2.55
C GLY A 347 -9.03 9.03 -1.79
N THR A 348 -10.29 9.14 -2.16
CA THR A 348 -11.25 10.05 -1.55
C THR A 348 -12.45 9.26 -1.02
N ASN A 349 -12.81 9.45 0.24
CA ASN A 349 -13.96 8.81 0.83
C ASN A 349 -15.25 9.21 0.08
N PRO A 350 -16.21 8.29 -0.09
CA PRO A 350 -17.52 8.67 -0.61
C PRO A 350 -18.21 9.65 0.36
N TYR A 351 -18.89 10.63 -0.21
CA TYR A 351 -19.67 11.58 0.59
C TYR A 351 -20.85 10.88 1.26
N ASN A 352 -21.05 11.14 2.55
CA ASN A 352 -22.22 10.72 3.31
C ASN A 352 -22.82 11.95 4.00
N PRO A 353 -24.12 12.26 3.83
CA PRO A 353 -24.74 13.43 4.44
C PRO A 353 -24.97 13.32 5.95
N LEU A 354 -24.89 12.10 6.52
CA LEU A 354 -25.23 11.85 7.92
C LEU A 354 -24.00 11.91 8.84
N HIS A 355 -22.83 11.51 8.34
CA HIS A 355 -21.58 11.47 9.11
C HIS A 355 -20.37 11.41 8.19
N THR A 356 -19.18 11.66 8.76
CA THR A 356 -17.93 11.42 8.05
C THR A 356 -17.79 9.94 7.69
N MET A 357 -17.13 9.64 6.58
CA MET A 357 -16.71 8.27 6.24
C MET A 357 -15.28 7.96 6.73
N GLY A 358 -14.53 8.96 7.17
CA GLY A 358 -13.26 8.78 7.87
C GLY A 358 -13.46 8.37 9.34
N GLU A 359 -12.45 7.73 9.92
CA GLU A 359 -12.39 7.42 11.34
C GLU A 359 -12.47 8.69 12.18
N THR A 360 -13.26 8.67 13.23
CA THR A 360 -13.42 9.81 14.14
C THR A 360 -13.62 9.38 15.57
N GLN A 361 -13.03 10.11 16.51
CA GLN A 361 -13.23 9.87 17.93
C GLN A 361 -14.67 10.19 18.41
N ALA A 362 -15.46 10.85 17.59
CA ALA A 362 -16.89 11.09 17.86
C ALA A 362 -17.75 9.82 17.72
N SER A 363 -17.27 8.82 16.97
CA SER A 363 -17.98 7.54 16.78
C SER A 363 -17.76 6.58 17.95
N PRO A 364 -18.79 5.91 18.46
CA PRO A 364 -18.61 4.80 19.39
C PRO A 364 -17.96 3.60 18.66
N GLY A 365 -17.00 2.95 19.29
CA GLY A 365 -16.49 1.65 18.84
C GLY A 365 -15.23 1.65 17.97
N THR A 366 -14.75 2.79 17.54
CA THR A 366 -13.42 2.95 16.95
C THR A 366 -12.47 3.68 17.90
N ASN A 367 -11.36 4.06 17.40
CA ASN A 367 -10.19 4.56 18.05
C ASN A 367 -10.37 5.99 18.63
N HIS A 368 -9.28 6.57 19.06
CA HIS A 368 -9.15 7.96 19.48
C HIS A 368 -8.73 8.89 18.33
N ASN A 369 -8.59 8.36 17.11
CA ASN A 369 -8.15 9.15 15.97
C ASN A 369 -9.28 9.99 15.38
N ASP A 370 -8.93 11.17 14.90
CA ASP A 370 -9.71 11.93 13.96
C ASP A 370 -8.95 12.04 12.66
N LEU A 371 -9.56 11.61 11.57
CA LEU A 371 -8.99 11.65 10.22
C LEU A 371 -9.78 12.61 9.33
N PRO A 372 -9.23 13.07 8.20
CA PRO A 372 -9.96 13.89 7.25
C PRO A 372 -11.28 13.22 6.84
N HIS A 373 -12.31 14.00 6.57
CA HIS A 373 -13.62 13.48 6.22
C HIS A 373 -13.65 12.88 4.81
N MET A 374 -13.03 13.57 3.88
CA MET A 374 -13.02 13.21 2.45
C MET A 374 -11.70 12.62 2.01
N THR A 375 -10.60 13.31 2.30
CA THR A 375 -9.28 12.93 1.83
C THR A 375 -8.78 11.68 2.51
N TYR A 376 -8.36 10.71 1.70
CA TYR A 376 -7.60 9.55 2.12
C TYR A 376 -6.24 9.53 1.39
N ASP A 377 -5.53 10.65 1.47
CA ASP A 377 -4.15 10.71 0.97
C ASP A 377 -3.22 10.12 2.02
N PHE A 378 -2.79 8.90 1.75
CA PHE A 378 -1.90 8.13 2.61
C PHE A 378 -0.42 8.49 2.39
N GLN A 379 -0.12 9.51 1.57
CA GLN A 379 1.24 9.82 1.12
C GLN A 379 1.91 8.60 0.46
N ALA A 380 1.09 7.78 -0.19
CA ALA A 380 1.49 6.57 -0.88
C ALA A 380 2.22 6.86 -2.21
N PRO A 381 2.88 5.89 -2.85
CA PRO A 381 3.52 6.07 -4.16
C PRO A 381 2.63 6.73 -5.21
N LEU A 382 1.33 6.44 -5.21
CA LEU A 382 0.28 7.14 -5.95
C LEU A 382 -0.66 7.81 -4.94
N GLY A 383 -0.79 9.13 -5.01
CA GLY A 383 -1.59 9.91 -4.06
C GLY A 383 -3.08 9.83 -4.29
N GLU A 384 -3.83 10.70 -3.60
CA GLU A 384 -5.31 10.71 -3.58
C GLU A 384 -5.95 10.72 -4.97
N VAL A 385 -5.43 11.54 -5.88
CA VAL A 385 -5.96 11.70 -7.25
C VAL A 385 -5.11 10.98 -8.30
N GLY A 386 -4.19 10.12 -7.86
CA GLY A 386 -3.26 9.39 -8.72
C GLY A 386 -1.99 10.16 -9.07
N GLN A 387 -1.74 11.32 -8.47
CA GLN A 387 -0.46 12.02 -8.60
C GLN A 387 0.68 11.17 -8.02
N VAL A 388 1.88 11.29 -8.61
CA VAL A 388 3.02 10.47 -8.24
C VAL A 388 3.86 11.15 -7.17
N PHE A 389 4.10 10.46 -6.08
CA PHE A 389 5.18 10.81 -5.16
C PHE A 389 6.46 10.14 -5.65
N GLU A 390 7.35 10.91 -6.28
CA GLU A 390 8.52 10.39 -6.99
C GLU A 390 9.40 9.46 -6.17
N THR A 391 9.75 9.86 -4.95
CA THR A 391 10.69 9.09 -4.12
C THR A 391 10.16 7.69 -3.81
N PRO A 392 8.99 7.50 -3.17
CA PRO A 392 8.51 6.16 -2.84
C PRO A 392 8.14 5.35 -4.09
N PHE A 393 7.64 5.98 -5.15
CA PHE A 393 7.31 5.29 -6.39
C PHE A 393 8.56 4.69 -7.06
N HIS A 394 9.61 5.49 -7.27
CA HIS A 394 10.81 5.02 -7.97
C HIS A 394 11.67 4.10 -7.11
N GLU A 395 11.86 4.41 -5.83
CA GLU A 395 12.63 3.56 -4.91
C GLU A 395 11.98 2.17 -4.75
N GLY A 396 10.64 2.11 -4.67
CA GLY A 396 9.90 0.86 -4.69
C GLY A 396 10.07 0.12 -6.01
N ARG A 397 9.86 0.79 -7.14
CA ARG A 397 9.93 0.22 -8.48
C ARG A 397 11.30 -0.42 -8.78
N PHE A 398 12.39 0.17 -8.32
CA PHE A 398 13.73 -0.40 -8.52
C PHE A 398 13.86 -1.77 -7.88
N ILE A 399 13.38 -1.94 -6.65
CA ILE A 399 13.38 -3.21 -5.93
C ILE A 399 12.40 -4.20 -6.59
N HIS A 400 11.20 -3.74 -6.97
CA HIS A 400 10.21 -4.58 -7.60
C HIS A 400 10.69 -5.14 -8.93
N GLN A 401 11.39 -4.32 -9.71
CA GLN A 401 11.99 -4.77 -10.97
C GLN A 401 13.09 -5.79 -10.75
N MET A 402 13.93 -5.61 -9.72
CA MET A 402 14.90 -6.62 -9.29
C MET A 402 14.20 -7.94 -8.92
N LEU A 403 13.12 -7.89 -8.15
CA LEU A 403 12.37 -9.09 -7.76
C LEU A 403 11.74 -9.81 -8.96
N THR A 404 11.33 -9.09 -10.00
CA THR A 404 10.81 -9.68 -11.24
C THR A 404 11.86 -10.58 -11.91
N ASP A 405 13.12 -10.17 -11.94
CA ASP A 405 14.19 -10.89 -12.64
C ASP A 405 14.94 -11.90 -11.75
N TRP A 406 15.03 -11.67 -10.44
CA TRP A 406 15.78 -12.51 -9.51
C TRP A 406 14.96 -13.10 -8.37
N GLY A 407 13.68 -12.76 -8.24
CA GLY A 407 12.86 -13.19 -7.11
C GLY A 407 12.78 -14.72 -6.95
N SER A 408 12.70 -15.47 -8.05
CA SER A 408 12.72 -16.92 -8.01
C SER A 408 14.01 -17.51 -7.44
N GLU A 409 15.15 -16.91 -7.76
CA GLU A 409 16.46 -17.32 -7.24
C GLU A 409 16.56 -16.95 -5.75
N LEU A 410 16.19 -15.69 -5.42
CA LEU A 410 16.24 -15.16 -4.07
C LEU A 410 15.38 -15.99 -3.09
N LEU A 411 14.20 -16.43 -3.52
CA LEU A 411 13.26 -17.19 -2.70
C LEU A 411 13.82 -18.54 -2.25
N GLN A 412 14.68 -19.17 -3.07
CA GLN A 412 15.31 -20.45 -2.75
C GLN A 412 16.51 -20.31 -1.79
N MET A 413 16.99 -19.09 -1.55
CA MET A 413 18.19 -18.84 -0.76
C MET A 413 17.86 -18.71 0.73
N ASN A 414 18.73 -19.29 1.57
CA ASN A 414 18.63 -19.14 3.02
C ASN A 414 18.96 -17.71 3.46
N VAL A 415 18.36 -17.32 4.56
CA VAL A 415 18.56 -16.00 5.20
C VAL A 415 19.59 -16.15 6.31
N ASP A 416 20.65 -15.34 6.24
CA ASP A 416 21.62 -15.18 7.32
C ASP A 416 21.56 -13.72 7.80
N SER A 417 20.94 -13.49 8.96
CA SER A 417 20.91 -12.18 9.61
C SER A 417 22.20 -11.99 10.38
N LEU A 418 23.17 -11.30 9.78
CA LEU A 418 24.52 -11.15 10.32
C LEU A 418 24.63 -10.00 11.32
N SER A 419 23.74 -9.00 11.24
CA SER A 419 23.63 -7.90 12.20
C SER A 419 22.26 -7.19 12.04
N ARG A 420 21.99 -6.22 12.94
CA ARG A 420 20.80 -5.35 12.84
C ARG A 420 20.70 -4.60 11.50
N HIS A 421 21.83 -4.38 10.83
CA HIS A 421 21.94 -3.55 9.64
C HIS A 421 22.32 -4.31 8.38
N TYR A 422 22.56 -5.60 8.50
CA TYR A 422 23.08 -6.40 7.40
C TYR A 422 22.56 -7.83 7.45
N ALA A 423 22.02 -8.28 6.33
CA ALA A 423 21.60 -9.66 6.12
C ALA A 423 22.08 -10.15 4.76
N ARG A 424 22.24 -11.46 4.63
CA ARG A 424 22.58 -12.12 3.38
C ARG A 424 21.52 -13.17 3.04
N ARG A 425 21.06 -13.17 1.79
CA ARG A 425 20.26 -14.25 1.22
C ARG A 425 21.03 -14.83 0.04
N GLY A 426 21.79 -15.91 0.29
CA GLY A 426 22.66 -16.50 -0.72
C GLY A 426 23.61 -15.46 -1.33
N ALA A 427 23.43 -15.13 -2.59
CA ALA A 427 24.25 -14.18 -3.35
C ALA A 427 23.79 -12.71 -3.25
N PHE A 428 22.78 -12.40 -2.45
CA PHE A 428 22.28 -11.04 -2.25
C PHE A 428 22.64 -10.55 -0.85
N GLU A 429 23.25 -9.38 -0.79
CA GLU A 429 23.55 -8.67 0.44
C GLU A 429 22.57 -7.52 0.61
N PHE A 430 21.88 -7.49 1.74
CA PHE A 430 20.95 -6.44 2.13
C PHE A 430 21.58 -5.60 3.23
N TYR A 431 21.69 -4.31 2.99
CA TYR A 431 22.25 -3.37 3.95
C TYR A 431 21.26 -2.25 4.24
N ASN A 432 21.12 -1.89 5.52
CA ASN A 432 20.30 -0.78 5.97
C ASN A 432 20.90 -0.12 7.21
N ASP A 433 21.35 1.12 7.09
CA ASP A 433 21.73 1.97 8.21
C ASP A 433 20.72 3.11 8.45
N TYR A 434 19.62 3.09 7.71
CA TYR A 434 18.57 4.08 7.84
C TYR A 434 17.85 3.95 9.19
N VAL A 435 17.85 5.02 9.96
CA VAL A 435 16.98 5.20 11.14
C VAL A 435 16.46 6.63 11.09
N ARG A 436 15.17 6.77 10.86
CA ARG A 436 14.50 8.06 10.58
C ARG A 436 14.85 9.18 11.57
N ILE A 437 14.95 8.89 12.88
CA ILE A 437 15.25 9.91 13.89
C ILE A 437 16.74 10.30 13.90
N LYS A 438 17.62 9.34 13.64
CA LYS A 438 19.06 9.52 13.87
C LYS A 438 19.83 9.82 12.60
N ASN A 439 19.27 9.48 11.43
CA ASN A 439 20.07 9.43 10.22
C ASN A 439 19.22 9.55 8.93
N GLU A 440 18.67 10.72 8.70
CA GLU A 440 17.96 11.02 7.43
C GLU A 440 18.85 10.83 6.19
N SER A 441 20.16 10.66 6.38
CA SER A 441 21.15 10.41 5.33
C SER A 441 21.56 8.94 5.22
N GLY A 442 21.00 8.05 6.04
CA GLY A 442 21.28 6.61 6.02
C GLY A 442 21.00 5.98 4.67
N THR A 443 21.78 4.97 4.28
CA THR A 443 21.65 4.28 3.02
C THR A 443 21.02 2.91 3.19
N SER A 444 20.15 2.55 2.24
CA SER A 444 19.60 1.21 2.14
C SER A 444 19.80 0.71 0.72
N HIS A 445 20.39 -0.48 0.59
CA HIS A 445 20.68 -1.02 -0.74
C HIS A 445 20.80 -2.54 -0.72
N VAL A 446 20.71 -3.11 -1.92
CA VAL A 446 20.97 -4.52 -2.21
C VAL A 446 22.18 -4.60 -3.13
N THR A 447 23.11 -5.52 -2.87
CA THR A 447 24.28 -5.76 -3.73
C THR A 447 24.48 -7.25 -3.97
N PHE A 448 25.29 -7.60 -4.97
CA PHE A 448 25.69 -8.98 -5.18
C PHE A 448 26.97 -9.34 -4.39
N LYS A 449 27.00 -10.61 -3.98
CA LYS A 449 28.17 -11.28 -3.39
C LYS A 449 28.23 -12.71 -3.85
N ASP A 450 29.32 -13.11 -4.50
CA ASP A 450 29.54 -14.47 -5.01
C ASP A 450 28.41 -14.95 -5.97
N TYR A 451 27.87 -14.05 -6.79
CA TYR A 451 26.75 -14.33 -7.69
C TYR A 451 27.24 -14.92 -9.01
N ARG A 452 26.83 -16.15 -9.32
CA ARG A 452 27.21 -16.86 -10.56
C ARG A 452 26.19 -16.57 -11.66
N THR A 453 26.66 -16.03 -12.78
CA THR A 453 25.82 -15.73 -13.96
C THR A 453 26.68 -15.64 -15.23
N GLY A 454 26.14 -16.01 -16.40
CA GLY A 454 26.82 -15.85 -17.70
C GLY A 454 28.20 -16.51 -17.79
N GLY A 455 28.43 -17.60 -17.05
CA GLY A 455 29.73 -18.30 -17.01
C GLY A 455 30.85 -17.54 -16.28
N ALA A 456 30.50 -16.59 -15.42
CA ALA A 456 31.39 -15.82 -14.55
C ALA A 456 30.81 -15.72 -13.13
N THR A 457 31.64 -15.29 -12.18
CA THR A 457 31.21 -14.97 -10.81
C THR A 457 31.36 -13.48 -10.57
N ILE A 458 30.25 -12.83 -10.19
CA ILE A 458 30.32 -11.48 -9.61
C ILE A 458 30.71 -11.65 -8.15
N ASP A 459 31.96 -11.33 -7.82
CA ASP A 459 32.48 -11.48 -6.46
C ASP A 459 31.80 -10.51 -5.50
N TRP A 460 31.59 -9.27 -5.94
CA TRP A 460 30.87 -8.21 -5.22
C TRP A 460 30.52 -7.03 -6.13
N THR A 461 29.56 -6.20 -5.71
CA THR A 461 29.24 -4.93 -6.38
C THR A 461 29.13 -3.78 -5.39
N THR A 462 29.38 -2.55 -5.87
CA THR A 462 29.04 -1.29 -5.19
C THR A 462 27.88 -0.58 -5.87
N VAL A 463 27.12 -1.32 -6.66
CA VAL A 463 25.93 -0.88 -7.42
C VAL A 463 24.80 -1.86 -7.17
N GLU A 464 23.56 -1.38 -7.24
CA GLU A 464 22.37 -2.21 -7.00
C GLU A 464 21.91 -2.94 -8.25
N PRO A 465 21.55 -4.22 -8.21
CA PRO A 465 20.93 -4.90 -9.33
C PRO A 465 19.54 -4.29 -9.63
N PHE A 466 19.27 -4.01 -10.88
CA PHE A 466 18.04 -3.40 -11.33
C PHE A 466 17.18 -4.34 -12.18
N CYS A 467 17.69 -4.76 -13.35
CA CYS A 467 17.00 -5.68 -14.24
C CYS A 467 17.97 -6.40 -15.20
N LYS A 468 17.45 -7.44 -15.87
CA LYS A 468 18.11 -8.10 -17.00
C LYS A 468 17.33 -7.82 -18.28
N VAL A 469 18.03 -7.53 -19.36
CA VAL A 469 17.46 -7.51 -20.71
C VAL A 469 18.38 -8.32 -21.60
N ASP A 470 17.93 -9.44 -22.09
CA ASP A 470 18.74 -10.45 -22.78
C ASP A 470 19.97 -10.85 -21.93
N ASP A 471 21.18 -10.67 -22.44
CA ASP A 471 22.44 -10.96 -21.76
C ASP A 471 23.03 -9.73 -21.01
N LEU A 472 22.33 -8.59 -21.03
CA LEU A 472 22.76 -7.36 -20.42
C LEU A 472 22.17 -7.19 -19.00
N ILE A 473 23.04 -7.02 -18.02
CA ILE A 473 22.65 -6.77 -16.63
C ILE A 473 22.69 -5.27 -16.38
N TYR A 474 21.56 -4.70 -15.98
CA TYR A 474 21.44 -3.31 -15.56
C TYR A 474 21.56 -3.19 -14.05
N PHE A 475 22.34 -2.21 -13.63
CA PHE A 475 22.52 -1.80 -12.26
C PHE A 475 22.17 -0.33 -12.09
N ILE A 476 21.94 0.09 -10.84
CA ILE A 476 21.76 1.49 -10.45
C ILE A 476 22.93 1.89 -9.55
N GLU A 477 23.44 3.10 -9.72
CA GLU A 477 24.45 3.65 -8.83
C GLU A 477 23.94 3.79 -7.39
N ILE A 478 24.77 3.48 -6.42
CA ILE A 478 24.57 3.85 -5.01
C ILE A 478 25.20 5.20 -4.78
N LYS A 479 24.39 6.21 -4.44
CA LYS A 479 24.84 7.58 -4.21
C LYS A 479 26.03 7.62 -3.25
N GLY A 480 27.11 8.31 -3.66
CA GLY A 480 28.33 8.45 -2.86
C GLY A 480 29.29 7.27 -2.96
N LYS A 481 28.96 6.18 -3.67
CA LYS A 481 29.88 5.07 -3.94
C LYS A 481 30.43 5.15 -5.36
N LYS A 482 31.71 4.80 -5.54
CA LYS A 482 32.28 4.63 -6.88
C LYS A 482 31.67 3.39 -7.52
N PRO A 483 31.08 3.46 -8.74
CA PRO A 483 30.43 2.30 -9.36
C PRO A 483 31.48 1.26 -9.79
N GLN A 484 31.51 0.14 -9.08
CA GLN A 484 32.47 -0.95 -9.29
C GLN A 484 31.77 -2.30 -9.26
N ILE A 485 32.26 -3.22 -10.08
CA ILE A 485 31.85 -4.62 -10.13
C ILE A 485 33.12 -5.47 -10.18
N SER A 486 33.28 -6.39 -9.24
CA SER A 486 34.34 -7.39 -9.28
C SER A 486 33.82 -8.66 -9.95
N VAL A 487 34.52 -9.14 -10.98
CA VAL A 487 34.16 -10.34 -11.73
C VAL A 487 35.39 -11.23 -11.86
N ASP A 488 35.28 -12.49 -11.39
CA ASP A 488 36.36 -13.49 -11.43
C ASP A 488 37.71 -12.91 -10.86
N GLY A 489 37.62 -12.25 -9.72
CA GLY A 489 38.76 -11.63 -9.01
C GLY A 489 39.27 -10.31 -9.60
N LYS A 490 38.68 -9.80 -10.68
CA LYS A 490 39.08 -8.54 -11.29
C LYS A 490 38.05 -7.43 -11.10
N VAL A 491 38.49 -6.26 -10.62
CA VAL A 491 37.64 -5.08 -10.38
C VAL A 491 37.49 -4.23 -11.65
N TYR A 492 36.26 -3.95 -12.02
CA TYR A 492 35.91 -3.06 -13.11
C TYR A 492 35.23 -1.81 -12.56
N THR A 493 35.79 -0.63 -12.85
CA THR A 493 35.11 0.65 -12.59
C THR A 493 34.20 0.98 -13.78
N CYS A 494 32.91 1.10 -13.52
CA CYS A 494 31.93 1.29 -14.57
C CYS A 494 31.69 2.77 -14.87
N LYS A 495 31.51 3.09 -16.17
CA LYS A 495 31.01 4.40 -16.62
C LYS A 495 29.48 4.37 -16.55
N LEU A 496 28.89 5.43 -16.00
CA LEU A 496 27.45 5.56 -15.91
C LEU A 496 26.80 5.70 -17.30
N ASN A 497 25.61 5.11 -17.43
CA ASN A 497 24.74 5.20 -18.61
C ASN A 497 25.38 4.64 -19.90
N LYS A 498 26.34 3.75 -19.79
CA LYS A 498 27.03 3.12 -20.92
C LYS A 498 27.09 1.61 -20.74
N GLN A 499 26.74 0.90 -21.81
CA GLN A 499 27.01 -0.53 -21.90
C GLN A 499 28.52 -0.77 -21.99
N GLN A 500 29.01 -1.77 -21.24
CA GLN A 500 30.43 -2.11 -21.18
C GLN A 500 30.61 -3.56 -20.76
N LYS A 501 31.84 -4.06 -20.94
CA LYS A 501 32.24 -5.38 -20.47
C LYS A 501 32.81 -5.31 -19.04
N ALA A 502 32.35 -6.21 -18.18
CA ALA A 502 33.00 -6.56 -16.92
C ALA A 502 33.38 -8.05 -16.98
N GLY A 503 34.62 -8.36 -17.39
CA GLY A 503 35.00 -9.72 -17.75
C GLY A 503 34.20 -10.25 -18.93
N LYS A 504 33.52 -11.37 -18.73
CA LYS A 504 32.62 -11.98 -19.72
C LYS A 504 31.22 -11.36 -19.74
N LEU A 505 30.85 -10.59 -18.72
CA LEU A 505 29.51 -10.06 -18.55
C LEU A 505 29.31 -8.76 -19.32
N ASN A 506 28.13 -8.58 -19.90
CA ASN A 506 27.65 -7.31 -20.39
C ASN A 506 26.92 -6.59 -19.25
N VAL A 507 27.33 -5.35 -18.95
CA VAL A 507 26.78 -4.58 -17.83
C VAL A 507 26.50 -3.14 -18.24
N CYS A 508 25.50 -2.55 -17.63
CA CYS A 508 25.23 -1.12 -17.72
C CYS A 508 24.85 -0.59 -16.33
N VAL A 509 25.60 0.37 -15.82
CA VAL A 509 25.26 1.05 -14.58
C VAL A 509 24.54 2.35 -14.92
N LEU A 510 23.27 2.45 -14.56
CA LEU A 510 22.49 3.68 -14.72
C LEU A 510 22.79 4.62 -13.57
N SER A 511 22.88 5.93 -13.87
CA SER A 511 22.77 6.94 -12.82
C SER A 511 21.37 6.87 -12.20
N TYR A 512 21.22 7.30 -10.95
CA TYR A 512 19.92 7.33 -10.26
C TYR A 512 18.87 8.09 -11.07
N GLU A 513 19.19 9.25 -11.60
CA GLU A 513 18.28 10.05 -12.43
C GLU A 513 17.90 9.35 -13.74
N LYS A 514 18.83 8.63 -14.36
CA LYS A 514 18.51 7.84 -15.57
C LYS A 514 17.64 6.63 -15.24
N ALA A 515 17.87 5.98 -14.10
CA ALA A 515 17.05 4.86 -13.63
C ALA A 515 15.61 5.28 -13.35
N LYS A 516 15.35 6.50 -12.89
CA LYS A 516 13.99 7.04 -12.71
C LYS A 516 13.20 7.06 -14.02
N THR A 517 13.86 7.28 -15.15
CA THR A 517 13.20 7.28 -16.47
C THR A 517 13.10 5.90 -17.12
N ALA A 518 13.77 4.86 -16.58
CA ALA A 518 13.90 3.55 -17.19
C ALA A 518 12.79 2.59 -16.72
N TYR A 519 12.03 2.01 -17.64
CA TYR A 519 10.95 1.06 -17.39
C TYR A 519 11.13 -0.19 -18.25
N LYS A 520 11.04 -1.36 -17.65
CA LYS A 520 11.08 -2.63 -18.39
C LYS A 520 9.65 -3.01 -18.78
N ILE A 521 9.35 -2.93 -20.07
CA ILE A 521 8.04 -3.25 -20.64
C ILE A 521 8.26 -4.28 -21.75
N ASP A 522 7.52 -5.39 -21.73
CA ASP A 522 7.60 -6.49 -22.70
C ASP A 522 9.06 -6.97 -22.96
N GLY A 523 9.85 -7.07 -21.88
CA GLY A 523 11.24 -7.51 -21.93
C GLY A 523 12.26 -6.49 -22.41
N LYS A 524 11.83 -5.30 -22.85
CA LYS A 524 12.71 -4.19 -23.30
C LYS A 524 12.81 -3.12 -22.22
N LEU A 525 13.96 -2.45 -22.13
CA LEU A 525 14.13 -1.28 -21.25
C LEU A 525 13.85 0.00 -22.05
N LEU A 526 12.76 0.66 -21.72
CA LEU A 526 12.31 1.92 -22.33
C LEU A 526 12.57 3.10 -21.39
N TYR A 527 12.70 4.30 -21.94
CA TYR A 527 13.01 5.49 -21.17
C TYR A 527 11.95 6.57 -21.38
N ALA A 528 11.36 7.06 -20.30
CA ALA A 528 10.50 8.23 -20.31
C ALA A 528 11.26 9.45 -20.85
N LYS A 529 10.67 10.18 -21.77
CA LYS A 529 11.30 11.33 -22.46
C LYS A 529 11.04 12.64 -21.72
N ASN A 530 9.90 12.71 -21.04
CA ASN A 530 9.42 13.91 -20.35
C ASN A 530 9.42 13.78 -18.83
N GLY A 531 10.05 12.71 -18.30
CA GLY A 531 10.13 12.45 -16.87
C GLY A 531 8.84 11.91 -16.25
N GLY A 532 7.91 11.44 -17.09
CA GLY A 532 6.64 10.85 -16.65
C GLY A 532 6.73 9.36 -16.33
N ILE A 533 5.58 8.76 -16.09
CA ILE A 533 5.45 7.31 -15.89
C ILE A 533 5.15 6.65 -17.23
N LEU A 534 5.96 5.63 -17.60
CA LEU A 534 5.66 4.79 -18.74
C LEU A 534 4.83 3.58 -18.32
N TYR A 535 3.74 3.33 -19.04
CA TYR A 535 2.96 2.10 -18.92
C TYR A 535 2.44 1.63 -20.28
N LYS A 536 2.14 0.36 -20.37
CA LYS A 536 1.51 -0.23 -21.55
C LYS A 536 0.00 0.05 -21.53
N SER A 537 -0.52 0.59 -22.60
CA SER A 537 -1.95 0.61 -22.94
C SER A 537 -2.29 -0.58 -23.85
N ASP A 538 -3.53 -0.70 -24.31
CA ASP A 538 -3.99 -1.82 -25.13
C ASP A 538 -3.16 -2.00 -26.42
N SER A 539 -2.75 -0.89 -27.06
CA SER A 539 -2.09 -0.88 -28.36
C SER A 539 -0.80 -0.08 -28.42
N CYS A 540 -0.43 0.63 -27.36
CA CYS A 540 0.72 1.55 -27.36
C CYS A 540 1.39 1.66 -25.99
N ILE A 541 2.55 2.30 -25.96
CA ILE A 541 3.18 2.76 -24.73
C ILE A 541 2.71 4.18 -24.45
N VAL A 542 2.34 4.46 -23.24
CA VAL A 542 1.88 5.77 -22.78
C VAL A 542 2.89 6.34 -21.80
N GLU A 543 3.25 7.61 -21.97
CA GLU A 543 3.91 8.40 -20.93
C GLU A 543 2.91 9.38 -20.32
N GLU A 544 2.65 9.25 -19.02
CA GLU A 544 1.80 10.17 -18.28
C GLU A 544 2.66 11.22 -17.58
N VAL A 545 2.38 12.50 -17.87
CA VAL A 545 3.10 13.65 -17.35
C VAL A 545 2.11 14.63 -16.71
N TRP A 546 2.49 15.20 -15.58
CA TRP A 546 1.70 16.20 -14.85
C TRP A 546 2.41 17.55 -14.91
N THR A 547 1.72 18.57 -15.44
CA THR A 547 2.29 19.92 -15.57
C THR A 547 1.30 20.98 -15.11
N LYS A 548 1.81 22.14 -14.68
CA LYS A 548 0.95 23.30 -14.48
C LYS A 548 0.29 23.66 -15.82
N SER A 549 -1.03 23.84 -15.81
CA SER A 549 -1.75 24.23 -17.03
C SER A 549 -1.26 25.60 -17.52
N SER A 550 -0.99 25.70 -18.81
CA SER A 550 -0.67 26.94 -19.50
C SER A 550 -1.92 27.67 -20.02
N VAL A 551 -3.07 27.00 -20.00
CA VAL A 551 -4.32 27.50 -20.58
C VAL A 551 -5.28 27.96 -19.50
N ILE A 552 -5.37 27.22 -18.39
CA ILE A 552 -6.31 27.50 -17.30
C ILE A 552 -5.54 28.00 -16.08
N ALA A 553 -5.92 29.16 -15.59
CA ALA A 553 -5.44 29.71 -14.32
C ALA A 553 -6.59 29.82 -13.31
N ALA A 554 -6.32 29.48 -12.08
CA ALA A 554 -7.22 29.73 -10.98
C ALA A 554 -7.04 31.17 -10.47
N THR A 555 -8.14 31.87 -10.27
CA THR A 555 -8.18 33.20 -9.62
C THR A 555 -8.80 33.04 -8.23
N VAL A 556 -8.12 33.56 -7.24
CA VAL A 556 -8.53 33.44 -5.83
C VAL A 556 -8.86 34.82 -5.26
N THR A 557 -10.02 34.92 -4.62
CA THR A 557 -10.46 36.13 -3.93
C THR A 557 -10.76 35.82 -2.47
N GLU A 558 -10.09 36.50 -1.55
CA GLU A 558 -10.44 36.44 -0.13
C GLU A 558 -11.75 37.21 0.12
N VAL A 559 -12.78 36.50 0.54
CA VAL A 559 -14.12 37.08 0.80
C VAL A 559 -14.40 37.26 2.28
N LYS A 560 -13.65 36.58 3.14
CA LYS A 560 -13.70 36.73 4.59
C LYS A 560 -12.33 36.48 5.21
N LYS A 561 -11.87 37.36 6.08
CA LYS A 561 -10.69 37.13 6.93
C LYS A 561 -11.03 36.17 8.07
N ALA A 562 -10.04 35.42 8.52
CA ALA A 562 -10.22 34.55 9.68
C ALA A 562 -10.46 35.37 10.95
N ASP A 563 -11.26 34.80 11.84
CA ASP A 563 -11.38 35.26 13.22
C ASP A 563 -10.23 34.68 14.08
N ALA A 564 -10.23 34.98 15.40
CA ALA A 564 -9.26 34.37 16.31
C ALA A 564 -9.31 32.83 16.24
N PRO A 565 -8.15 32.16 16.26
CA PRO A 565 -8.11 30.73 16.18
C PRO A 565 -8.81 30.06 17.35
N ARG A 566 -9.40 28.91 17.11
CA ARG A 566 -10.02 28.11 18.17
C ARG A 566 -8.98 27.61 19.17
N VAL A 567 -9.37 27.44 20.43
CA VAL A 567 -8.63 26.63 21.39
C VAL A 567 -8.92 25.17 21.08
N VAL A 568 -7.88 24.38 20.82
CA VAL A 568 -8.04 22.97 20.46
C VAL A 568 -8.46 22.16 21.69
N PRO A 569 -9.64 21.53 21.70
CA PRO A 569 -10.07 20.69 22.83
C PRO A 569 -9.34 19.35 22.82
N MET A 570 -9.17 18.80 24.03
CA MET A 570 -8.73 17.41 24.19
C MET A 570 -9.94 16.48 24.18
N GLY A 571 -9.87 15.47 23.34
CA GLY A 571 -10.91 14.47 23.16
C GLY A 571 -10.61 13.15 23.86
N ARG A 572 -10.98 12.03 23.23
CA ARG A 572 -10.76 10.68 23.76
C ARG A 572 -9.29 10.39 23.98
N GLN A 573 -8.97 9.67 25.03
CA GLN A 573 -7.62 9.25 25.41
C GLN A 573 -6.60 10.41 25.48
N ALA A 574 -7.10 11.62 25.77
CA ALA A 574 -6.30 12.85 25.90
C ALA A 574 -5.51 13.20 24.64
N VAL A 575 -6.08 12.99 23.46
CA VAL A 575 -5.56 13.52 22.20
C VAL A 575 -6.40 14.70 21.70
N ALA A 576 -5.79 15.57 20.90
CA ALA A 576 -6.47 16.72 20.32
C ALA A 576 -7.63 16.30 19.41
N ALA A 577 -8.77 16.97 19.53
CA ALA A 577 -9.96 16.72 18.73
C ALA A 577 -10.05 17.67 17.53
N GLN A 578 -10.43 17.12 16.36
CA GLN A 578 -10.61 17.90 15.13
C GLN A 578 -11.70 18.97 15.27
N PRO A 579 -11.70 20.02 14.40
CA PRO A 579 -12.76 20.98 14.36
C PRO A 579 -14.10 20.38 13.92
N VAL A 580 -15.18 20.86 14.52
CA VAL A 580 -16.54 20.60 14.06
C VAL A 580 -16.94 21.63 12.99
N GLU A 581 -18.07 21.43 12.32
CA GLU A 581 -18.50 22.32 11.22
C GLU A 581 -18.68 23.78 11.68
N GLU A 582 -19.15 23.99 12.90
CA GLU A 582 -19.37 25.31 13.48
C GLU A 582 -18.06 26.12 13.66
N ASP A 583 -16.94 25.43 13.87
CA ASP A 583 -15.63 26.08 13.98
C ASP A 583 -15.23 26.80 12.68
N PHE A 584 -15.70 26.30 11.52
CA PHE A 584 -15.40 26.90 10.21
C PHE A 584 -16.08 28.26 10.00
N ALA A 585 -16.99 28.68 10.88
CA ALA A 585 -17.43 30.07 10.94
C ALA A 585 -16.27 31.05 11.22
N LYS A 586 -15.18 30.59 11.85
CA LYS A 586 -13.97 31.39 12.14
C LYS A 586 -12.91 31.32 11.04
N ALA A 587 -13.11 30.54 10.01
CA ALA A 587 -12.13 30.34 8.93
C ALA A 587 -11.95 31.60 8.07
N ALA A 588 -10.76 31.75 7.49
CA ALA A 588 -10.60 32.55 6.29
C ALA A 588 -11.34 31.86 5.13
N VAL A 589 -12.06 32.64 4.33
CA VAL A 589 -12.85 32.12 3.21
C VAL A 589 -12.37 32.75 1.90
N TYR A 590 -12.05 31.89 0.95
CA TYR A 590 -11.63 32.25 -0.39
C TYR A 590 -12.60 31.68 -1.41
N THR A 591 -12.95 32.47 -2.43
CA THR A 591 -13.65 31.98 -3.62
C THR A 591 -12.60 31.64 -4.67
N ILE A 592 -12.71 30.47 -5.26
CA ILE A 592 -11.83 30.01 -6.37
C ILE A 592 -12.64 30.06 -7.67
N ASN A 593 -12.17 30.85 -8.63
CA ASN A 593 -12.75 30.97 -9.96
C ASN A 593 -11.73 30.50 -10.99
N TYR A 594 -12.20 29.89 -12.07
CA TYR A 594 -11.41 29.45 -13.21
C TYR A 594 -12.28 29.45 -14.46
N ASP A 595 -11.67 29.75 -15.61
CA ASP A 595 -12.36 29.71 -16.88
C ASP A 595 -12.05 28.36 -17.59
N THR A 596 -13.09 27.57 -17.75
CA THR A 596 -13.05 26.28 -18.46
C THR A 596 -13.84 26.33 -19.78
N SER A 597 -14.18 27.55 -20.26
CA SER A 597 -14.90 27.71 -21.51
C SER A 597 -14.14 27.06 -22.68
N GLY A 598 -14.83 26.19 -23.42
CA GLY A 598 -14.23 25.46 -24.54
C GLY A 598 -13.64 24.09 -24.17
N MET A 599 -13.68 23.66 -22.91
CA MET A 599 -13.27 22.31 -22.52
C MET A 599 -14.48 21.37 -22.37
N ASN A 600 -14.33 20.16 -22.87
CA ASN A 600 -15.35 19.12 -22.81
C ASN A 600 -15.01 17.99 -21.83
N ASN A 601 -13.78 17.95 -21.28
CA ASN A 601 -13.34 16.92 -20.35
C ASN A 601 -12.48 17.54 -19.24
N TYR A 602 -12.86 17.31 -18.01
CA TYR A 602 -12.22 17.83 -16.80
C TYR A 602 -11.50 16.74 -15.99
N ASP A 603 -11.55 15.47 -16.42
CA ASP A 603 -10.99 14.33 -15.69
C ASP A 603 -9.46 14.40 -15.56
N ASN A 604 -8.82 15.17 -16.43
CA ASN A 604 -7.38 15.39 -16.43
C ASN A 604 -6.94 16.71 -15.76
N LEU A 605 -7.86 17.40 -15.08
CA LEU A 605 -7.58 18.68 -14.42
C LEU A 605 -7.73 18.57 -12.92
N PHE A 606 -6.78 19.17 -12.23
CA PHE A 606 -6.70 19.12 -10.76
C PHE A 606 -6.34 20.51 -10.21
N LEU A 607 -6.92 20.89 -9.08
CA LEU A 607 -6.39 21.98 -8.27
C LEU A 607 -5.33 21.44 -7.32
N ARG A 608 -4.18 22.08 -7.31
CA ARG A 608 -3.13 21.93 -6.31
C ARG A 608 -3.12 23.16 -5.44
N ILE A 609 -3.41 23.00 -4.15
CA ILE A 609 -3.57 24.06 -3.18
C ILE A 609 -2.47 23.98 -2.14
N ASN A 610 -1.61 25.00 -2.08
CA ASN A 610 -0.61 25.17 -1.04
C ASN A 610 -1.11 26.18 -0.03
N TYR A 611 -1.23 25.79 1.23
CA TYR A 611 -1.72 26.63 2.30
C TYR A 611 -0.94 26.39 3.60
N ARG A 612 -1.10 27.29 4.53
CA ARG A 612 -0.62 27.19 5.91
C ARG A 612 -1.79 27.46 6.84
N GLY A 613 -2.02 26.60 7.82
CA GLY A 613 -3.14 26.70 8.74
C GLY A 613 -3.37 25.41 9.52
N ASP A 614 -4.51 25.27 10.13
CA ASP A 614 -4.90 24.06 10.87
C ASP A 614 -5.54 23.04 9.93
N VAL A 615 -6.73 23.36 9.46
CA VAL A 615 -7.51 22.51 8.55
C VAL A 615 -8.01 23.34 7.38
N ALA A 616 -7.87 22.81 6.17
CA ALA A 616 -8.50 23.37 4.98
C ALA A 616 -9.66 22.48 4.52
N ARG A 617 -10.74 23.12 4.02
CA ARG A 617 -11.89 22.47 3.42
C ARG A 617 -12.28 23.14 2.12
N VAL A 618 -12.53 22.36 1.07
CA VAL A 618 -13.07 22.84 -0.20
C VAL A 618 -14.52 22.43 -0.32
N TYR A 619 -15.36 23.38 -0.60
CA TYR A 619 -16.79 23.20 -0.80
C TYR A 619 -17.17 23.54 -2.25
N ALA A 620 -18.04 22.73 -2.84
CA ALA A 620 -18.67 22.95 -4.14
C ALA A 620 -20.19 23.06 -3.94
N ASP A 621 -20.77 24.23 -4.20
CA ASP A 621 -22.16 24.56 -3.88
C ASP A 621 -22.57 24.22 -2.43
N GLY A 622 -21.67 24.49 -1.48
CA GLY A 622 -21.87 24.23 -0.05
C GLY A 622 -21.66 22.77 0.38
N ARG A 623 -21.40 21.84 -0.54
CA ARG A 623 -21.05 20.46 -0.23
C ARG A 623 -19.54 20.31 -0.06
N LEU A 624 -19.10 19.69 1.03
CA LEU A 624 -17.69 19.31 1.22
C LEU A 624 -17.26 18.31 0.16
N VAL A 625 -16.17 18.63 -0.55
CA VAL A 625 -15.60 17.77 -1.61
C VAL A 625 -14.16 17.34 -1.32
N ALA A 626 -13.42 18.12 -0.54
CA ALA A 626 -12.07 17.76 -0.10
C ALA A 626 -11.76 18.46 1.21
N ASP A 627 -10.94 17.86 2.05
CA ASP A 627 -10.41 18.45 3.28
C ASP A 627 -8.97 17.97 3.50
N ASN A 628 -8.23 18.70 4.31
CA ASN A 628 -6.85 18.38 4.61
C ASN A 628 -6.45 18.90 5.98
N PHE A 629 -5.70 18.09 6.73
CA PHE A 629 -5.01 18.49 7.94
C PHE A 629 -3.60 18.92 7.57
N TRP A 630 -3.28 20.19 7.72
CA TRP A 630 -1.98 20.70 7.29
C TRP A 630 -0.82 19.94 7.95
N ASN A 631 0.06 19.41 7.12
CA ASN A 631 1.28 18.73 7.52
C ASN A 631 2.51 19.17 6.70
N GLY A 632 2.38 20.28 5.97
CA GLY A 632 3.43 20.83 5.09
C GLY A 632 3.36 20.33 3.65
N LYS A 633 2.37 19.47 3.30
CA LYS A 633 2.12 19.04 1.91
C LYS A 633 0.94 19.78 1.31
N GLU A 634 0.91 19.83 0.00
CA GLU A 634 -0.18 20.38 -0.79
C GLU A 634 -1.44 19.51 -0.71
N MET A 635 -2.58 20.14 -0.92
CA MET A 635 -3.88 19.50 -1.06
C MET A 635 -4.25 19.41 -2.54
N TRP A 636 -4.82 18.29 -2.95
CA TRP A 636 -5.25 18.02 -4.31
C TRP A 636 -6.76 17.87 -4.41
N VAL A 637 -7.37 18.43 -5.46
CA VAL A 637 -8.81 18.34 -5.70
C VAL A 637 -9.08 18.09 -7.18
N ARG A 638 -9.93 17.16 -7.52
CA ARG A 638 -10.36 16.92 -8.90
C ARG A 638 -11.22 18.07 -9.39
N MET A 639 -10.91 18.67 -10.52
CA MET A 639 -11.74 19.73 -11.08
C MET A 639 -13.09 19.22 -11.62
N ALA A 640 -13.18 17.94 -11.99
CA ALA A 640 -14.45 17.33 -12.37
C ALA A 640 -15.52 17.42 -11.26
N ASP A 641 -15.11 17.46 -9.99
CA ASP A 641 -16.02 17.63 -8.85
C ASP A 641 -16.47 19.08 -8.62
N LEU A 642 -15.79 20.05 -9.24
CA LEU A 642 -15.92 21.48 -9.01
C LEU A 642 -16.59 22.23 -10.14
N VAL A 643 -16.45 21.77 -11.39
CA VAL A 643 -16.88 22.51 -12.59
C VAL A 643 -18.36 22.80 -12.55
N GLY A 644 -18.70 24.06 -12.91
CA GLY A 644 -20.08 24.56 -12.90
C GLY A 644 -20.65 24.89 -11.52
N LYS A 645 -19.84 24.79 -10.47
CA LYS A 645 -20.25 25.05 -9.07
C LYS A 645 -19.53 26.26 -8.50
N LYS A 646 -20.14 26.87 -7.47
CA LYS A 646 -19.48 27.85 -6.63
C LYS A 646 -18.45 27.14 -5.74
N VAL A 647 -17.17 27.47 -5.89
CA VAL A 647 -16.09 26.84 -5.13
C VAL A 647 -15.61 27.77 -4.04
N GLU A 648 -15.66 27.29 -2.80
CA GLU A 648 -15.16 27.97 -1.62
C GLU A 648 -14.08 27.15 -0.93
N LEU A 649 -12.96 27.80 -0.63
CA LEU A 649 -11.89 27.25 0.22
C LEU A 649 -11.95 27.93 1.58
N LYS A 650 -12.06 27.16 2.64
CA LYS A 650 -12.03 27.63 4.03
C LYS A 650 -10.77 27.13 4.72
N ILE A 651 -10.02 28.03 5.35
CA ILE A 651 -8.79 27.69 6.08
C ILE A 651 -8.91 28.15 7.53
N LEU A 652 -8.80 27.23 8.46
CA LEU A 652 -8.72 27.55 9.90
C LEU A 652 -7.30 27.95 10.29
N PRO A 653 -7.12 29.01 11.11
CA PRO A 653 -5.81 29.37 11.64
C PRO A 653 -5.32 28.30 12.65
N LEU A 654 -4.03 27.98 12.59
CA LEU A 654 -3.35 27.05 13.49
C LEU A 654 -2.68 27.83 14.63
N ARG A 655 -3.07 27.60 15.87
CA ARG A 655 -2.38 28.14 17.05
C ARG A 655 -0.99 27.51 17.21
N LYS A 656 0.00 28.30 17.60
CA LYS A 656 1.35 27.80 17.89
C LYS A 656 1.41 26.85 19.08
N ASP A 657 0.52 27.03 20.05
CA ASP A 657 0.40 26.21 21.27
C ASP A 657 -0.60 25.05 21.13
N ALA A 658 -1.06 24.75 19.92
CA ALA A 658 -1.96 23.62 19.69
C ALA A 658 -1.31 22.30 20.13
N PRO A 659 -2.01 21.45 20.89
CA PRO A 659 -1.49 20.17 21.37
C PRO A 659 -1.48 19.11 20.25
N VAL A 660 -0.79 19.43 19.15
CA VAL A 660 -0.71 18.64 17.92
C VAL A 660 0.76 18.36 17.61
N TYR A 661 1.05 17.12 17.26
CA TYR A 661 2.38 16.76 16.82
C TYR A 661 2.62 17.21 15.37
N PHE A 662 3.77 17.83 15.17
CA PHE A 662 4.36 18.12 13.85
C PHE A 662 5.81 17.67 13.83
N GLN A 663 6.31 17.33 12.68
CA GLN A 663 7.73 17.04 12.51
C GLN A 663 8.57 18.31 12.54
N LYS A 664 9.87 18.15 12.70
CA LYS A 664 10.83 19.24 12.90
C LYS A 664 10.71 20.38 11.88
N GLU A 665 10.57 20.04 10.60
CA GLU A 665 10.47 21.03 9.53
C GLU A 665 9.19 21.86 9.65
N GLN A 666 8.05 21.21 9.89
CA GLN A 666 6.77 21.88 10.07
C GLN A 666 6.75 22.71 11.37
N LYS A 667 7.33 22.20 12.45
CA LYS A 667 7.50 22.98 13.70
C LYS A 667 8.28 24.26 13.44
N ALA A 668 9.38 24.20 12.71
CA ALA A 668 10.18 25.36 12.36
C ALA A 668 9.38 26.39 11.53
N MET A 669 8.53 25.94 10.61
CA MET A 669 7.64 26.83 9.84
C MET A 669 6.61 27.51 10.74
N ILE A 670 6.01 26.78 11.68
CA ILE A 670 5.04 27.32 12.63
C ILE A 670 5.71 28.35 13.54
N GLU A 671 6.90 28.05 14.08
CA GLU A 671 7.66 28.94 14.97
C GLU A 671 8.11 30.22 14.26
N ALA A 672 8.50 30.14 12.99
CA ALA A 672 8.91 31.29 12.18
C ALA A 672 7.78 32.24 11.82
N THR A 673 6.53 31.84 11.99
CA THR A 673 5.36 32.69 11.71
C THR A 673 5.28 33.86 12.73
N LYS A 674 4.94 35.07 12.26
CA LYS A 674 4.70 36.21 13.15
C LYS A 674 3.35 36.07 13.86
N GLY A 675 3.28 36.44 15.15
CA GLY A 675 2.07 36.34 15.97
C GLY A 675 1.85 34.97 16.59
N ASP A 676 0.65 34.71 17.10
CA ASP A 676 0.30 33.56 17.93
C ASP A 676 -0.29 32.39 17.12
N TYR A 677 -0.51 32.56 15.82
CA TYR A 677 -1.06 31.55 14.95
C TYR A 677 -0.50 31.63 13.52
N MET A 678 -0.58 30.54 12.80
CA MET A 678 -0.19 30.43 11.41
C MET A 678 -1.44 30.37 10.53
N LEU A 679 -1.47 31.20 9.48
CA LEU A 679 -2.50 31.22 8.44
C LEU A 679 -1.91 31.79 7.15
N GLY A 680 -2.22 31.20 6.01
CA GLY A 680 -1.88 31.73 4.70
C GLY A 680 -2.35 30.82 3.57
N LEU A 681 -2.60 31.42 2.44
CA LEU A 681 -2.81 30.71 1.17
C LEU A 681 -1.65 31.08 0.24
N ASP A 682 -0.77 30.11 -0.02
CA ASP A 682 0.48 30.37 -0.75
C ASP A 682 0.27 30.28 -2.27
N SER A 683 -0.49 29.28 -2.76
CA SER A 683 -0.86 29.17 -4.17
C SER A 683 -2.08 28.27 -4.39
N VAL A 684 -2.81 28.56 -5.47
CA VAL A 684 -3.81 27.66 -6.05
C VAL A 684 -3.49 27.54 -7.53
N GLU A 685 -3.15 26.36 -7.99
CA GLU A 685 -2.70 26.10 -9.35
C GLU A 685 -3.57 25.04 -10.01
N VAL A 686 -3.83 25.22 -11.30
CA VAL A 686 -4.44 24.17 -12.10
C VAL A 686 -3.32 23.31 -12.69
N ILE A 687 -3.37 22.03 -12.37
CA ILE A 687 -2.45 21.02 -12.88
C ILE A 687 -3.19 20.20 -13.92
N GLU A 688 -2.53 19.95 -15.04
CA GLU A 688 -3.04 19.16 -16.14
C GLU A 688 -2.25 17.87 -16.28
N ARG A 689 -2.96 16.75 -16.38
CA ARG A 689 -2.41 15.44 -16.65
C ARG A 689 -2.45 15.19 -18.16
N HIS A 690 -1.29 14.99 -18.75
CA HIS A 690 -1.12 14.68 -20.17
C HIS A 690 -0.75 13.23 -20.37
N THR A 691 -1.30 12.61 -21.40
CA THR A 691 -0.91 11.29 -21.87
C THR A 691 -0.32 11.39 -23.27
N LEU A 692 0.92 10.97 -23.41
CA LEU A 692 1.65 10.95 -24.69
C LEU A 692 1.74 9.50 -25.15
N GLU A 693 1.16 9.20 -26.31
CA GLU A 693 1.14 7.85 -26.87
C GLU A 693 2.30 7.65 -27.85
N PHE A 694 2.96 6.52 -27.72
CA PHE A 694 4.06 6.12 -28.60
C PHE A 694 3.70 4.79 -29.27
N ASN A 695 3.55 4.80 -30.58
CA ASN A 695 3.42 3.59 -31.36
C ASN A 695 4.74 2.82 -31.35
N ASP A 696 4.72 1.50 -31.47
CA ASP A 696 5.80 0.50 -31.27
C ASP A 696 7.16 0.74 -31.99
N ALA A 697 7.65 1.94 -32.07
CA ALA A 697 8.94 2.28 -32.66
C ALA A 697 9.93 2.79 -31.59
N PHE A 698 10.24 1.92 -30.60
CA PHE A 698 11.38 2.12 -29.70
C PHE A 698 12.40 1.01 -29.86
#